data_66feb98219af2a0d826b3a9b0a3ac105
#
_entry.id   66feb98219af2a0d826b3a9b0a3ac105
#
_cell.length_a   1.000
_cell.length_b   1.000
_cell.length_c   1.000
_cell.angle_alpha   90.00
_cell.angle_beta   90.00
_cell.angle_gamma   90.00
#
_symmetry.space_group_name_H-M   'P 1'
#
loop_
_entity.id
_entity.type
_entity.pdbx_description
1 polymer ?
#
loop_
_entity_poly.entity_id
_entity_poly.type
_entity_poly.pdbx_seq_one_letter_code
_entity_poly.pdbx_strand_id
1 'polypeptide(L)'
;MKKLSIKKFGSLFLSAAIALSVMGTATVSAAEKKLIYGDADLDGAVTITDATEVQNYLAKNTEFGVRQEVSANVTQSEIDIRTVSLIQEYLAKYETSYPIGQEIDQGTDGIILKKNIDEYDPDASGGITQNQMPLYFSTRYNDVPFVDADWSYDIIVANLGKTGMTMEKSDDGSVVTFTTAEGVTSVINYDEKYIEFSDYDLFTAYKDGLGLDAFYSGFLCSSAVDNFVSKSDYDHYYGGDAYRVNFSEDTVPMIKCEDKVLIPLTTFNDLYLTRFGLNYVYNSEAVFALTSDLITDSSTGKKTPIGEKYFSVEAKDTVSEELAKFNYYELCLNLDMHYGLKDSHNISSFDSYLTRNGLKAEYLSGDVFRIEKANQQLVRTCFADFHSGLRVTSPYLSPDKNINENPSEYGKDFIDRMKKMQEVKAARNEKLGQVAPYERIGDTVFITFDSFVMKPVVDLYCIDRTEYDLTDTVELFAYSLDKLQNEDSDAKNVVIDVSCNTGGHASACAFALDAVLGEASIATVNANTNASRHTIMNFDLNLDGKIDENDKSIKELGKNISVITSNSSFSCGNLFPCNIKYRENNALMLGQTSGGGCCVVGYIATATGSFMQISSSEKLVTMKNGYIKDIDSGVDPDVFLTYNRMFNRDYIDRLVTAEFT
;
A
#
# COMPACT_ATOMS: atom_id res chain seq x y z
N MET A 1 74.00 -16.87 -4.47
CA MET A 1 74.91 -16.40 -3.42
C MET A 1 74.48 -15.04 -2.91
N LYS A 2 74.45 -14.92 -1.63
CA LYS A 2 74.27 -13.81 -0.68
C LYS A 2 72.86 -13.62 -0.13
N LYS A 3 72.75 -14.16 1.07
CA LYS A 3 71.81 -13.79 2.17
C LYS A 3 72.13 -12.36 2.63
N LEU A 4 71.08 -11.59 2.98
CA LEU A 4 71.12 -10.54 3.99
C LEU A 4 69.70 -10.45 4.58
N SER A 5 69.51 -10.92 5.72
CA SER A 5 69.61 -10.34 7.08
C SER A 5 68.43 -9.46 7.47
N ILE A 6 67.56 -10.07 8.28
CA ILE A 6 66.46 -9.47 9.00
C ILE A 6 67.01 -8.50 10.06
N LYS A 7 66.57 -7.26 10.03
CA LYS A 7 66.66 -6.37 11.22
C LYS A 7 65.24 -6.17 11.76
N LYS A 8 65.05 -6.67 12.97
CA LYS A 8 63.91 -6.38 13.84
C LYS A 8 63.96 -4.89 14.21
N PHE A 9 62.86 -4.18 13.93
CA PHE A 9 62.53 -2.97 14.65
C PHE A 9 61.28 -3.25 15.47
N GLY A 10 61.48 -3.27 16.77
CA GLY A 10 60.40 -3.33 17.73
C GLY A 10 59.67 -1.98 17.75
N SER A 11 58.42 -1.94 17.37
CA SER A 11 57.55 -0.84 17.68
C SER A 11 56.79 -1.15 18.96
N LEU A 12 57.02 -0.30 19.95
CA LEU A 12 56.22 -0.22 21.17
C LEU A 12 54.72 -0.10 20.76
N PHE A 13 53.94 -1.14 20.99
CA PHE A 13 52.51 -0.98 21.08
C PHE A 13 52.18 -0.37 22.44
N LEU A 14 51.89 0.92 22.42
CA LEU A 14 51.22 1.59 23.53
C LEU A 14 49.78 1.05 23.58
N SER A 15 49.55 0.10 24.47
CA SER A 15 48.20 -0.39 24.79
C SER A 15 47.45 0.71 25.53
N ALA A 16 46.81 1.60 24.76
CA ALA A 16 45.70 2.37 25.29
C ALA A 16 44.54 1.39 25.51
N ALA A 17 44.41 0.91 26.72
CA ALA A 17 43.19 0.29 27.19
C ALA A 17 42.09 1.37 27.14
N ILE A 18 41.39 1.44 26.02
CA ILE A 18 40.09 2.05 25.96
C ILE A 18 39.22 1.11 26.77
N ALA A 19 38.99 1.46 28.03
CA ALA A 19 37.87 0.94 28.76
C ALA A 19 36.63 1.34 27.96
N LEU A 20 36.15 0.45 27.08
CA LEU A 20 34.77 0.46 26.67
C LEU A 20 33.98 0.22 27.97
N SER A 21 33.59 1.32 28.61
CA SER A 21 32.42 1.29 29.44
C SER A 21 31.28 0.80 28.51
N VAL A 22 30.99 -0.47 28.64
CA VAL A 22 29.66 -0.98 28.31
C VAL A 22 28.74 -0.22 29.26
N MET A 23 28.34 0.98 28.84
CA MET A 23 27.08 1.51 29.29
C MET A 23 26.07 0.51 28.69
N GLY A 24 25.71 -0.49 29.49
CA GLY A 24 24.43 -1.10 29.35
C GLY A 24 23.48 0.07 29.18
N THR A 25 22.90 0.19 28.00
CA THR A 25 21.62 0.86 27.89
C THR A 25 20.70 0.00 28.75
N ALA A 26 20.68 0.33 30.06
CA ALA A 26 19.48 0.08 30.80
C ALA A 26 18.43 0.74 29.90
N THR A 27 17.58 -0.06 29.31
CA THR A 27 16.25 0.38 28.95
C THR A 27 15.72 0.92 30.26
N VAL A 28 15.81 2.24 30.43
CA VAL A 28 14.97 2.94 31.38
C VAL A 28 13.60 2.67 30.78
N SER A 29 12.92 1.66 31.29
CA SER A 29 11.48 1.58 31.24
C SER A 29 11.07 2.98 31.68
N ALA A 30 10.50 3.76 30.76
CA ALA A 30 9.96 5.06 31.09
C ALA A 30 9.04 4.77 32.28
N ALA A 31 9.42 5.25 33.45
CA ALA A 31 8.62 5.02 34.64
C ALA A 31 7.25 5.56 34.27
N GLU A 32 6.23 4.72 34.28
CA GLU A 32 4.85 5.09 33.96
C GLU A 32 4.60 6.42 34.68
N LYS A 33 4.34 7.49 33.89
CA LYS A 33 4.10 8.82 34.45
C LYS A 33 2.87 8.67 35.31
N LYS A 34 3.06 8.81 36.63
CA LYS A 34 1.97 8.73 37.61
C LYS A 34 0.97 9.83 37.29
N LEU A 35 -0.30 9.45 37.14
CA LEU A 35 -1.37 10.42 37.05
C LEU A 35 -1.87 10.74 38.44
N ILE A 36 -2.12 12.02 38.70
CA ILE A 36 -2.55 12.52 40.00
C ILE A 36 -3.84 13.31 39.84
N TYR A 37 -4.84 13.05 40.64
CA TYR A 37 -6.08 13.83 40.60
C TYR A 37 -5.81 15.31 40.91
N GLY A 38 -6.19 16.18 39.96
CA GLY A 38 -6.01 17.62 40.05
C GLY A 38 -4.75 18.16 39.38
N ASP A 39 -3.85 17.30 38.91
CA ASP A 39 -2.62 17.64 38.15
C ASP A 39 -2.95 17.76 36.67
N ALA A 40 -3.52 18.90 36.27
CA ALA A 40 -4.03 19.11 34.92
C ALA A 40 -2.94 19.48 33.87
N ASP A 41 -1.79 20.00 34.35
CA ASP A 41 -0.63 20.27 33.46
C ASP A 41 0.37 19.11 33.42
N LEU A 42 0.12 18.03 34.16
CA LEU A 42 0.91 16.79 34.23
C LEU A 42 2.38 17.02 34.67
N ASP A 43 2.64 18.02 35.52
CA ASP A 43 3.97 18.31 36.06
C ASP A 43 4.33 17.43 37.27
N GLY A 44 3.38 16.67 37.82
CA GLY A 44 3.53 15.76 38.93
C GLY A 44 3.14 16.38 40.28
N ALA A 45 2.58 17.58 40.32
CA ALA A 45 2.15 18.27 41.53
C ALA A 45 0.88 19.07 41.31
N VAL A 46 -0.04 19.04 42.25
CA VAL A 46 -1.23 19.89 42.18
C VAL A 46 -0.91 21.30 42.67
N THR A 47 -0.99 22.27 41.76
CA THR A 47 -0.65 23.68 41.96
C THR A 47 -1.75 24.62 41.48
N ILE A 48 -1.55 25.94 41.58
CA ILE A 48 -2.50 26.92 41.03
C ILE A 48 -2.52 26.93 39.51
N THR A 49 -1.45 26.44 38.86
CA THR A 49 -1.36 26.31 37.41
C THR A 49 -2.42 25.38 36.89
N ASP A 50 -2.66 24.25 37.57
CA ASP A 50 -3.67 23.26 37.20
C ASP A 50 -5.09 23.87 37.22
N ALA A 51 -5.41 24.66 38.20
CA ALA A 51 -6.68 25.39 38.24
C ALA A 51 -6.81 26.35 37.03
N THR A 52 -5.69 26.96 36.61
CA THR A 52 -5.64 27.84 35.44
C THR A 52 -5.78 27.05 34.13
N GLU A 53 -5.13 25.88 34.03
CA GLU A 53 -5.25 25.00 32.85
C GLU A 53 -6.69 24.50 32.72
N VAL A 54 -7.36 24.08 33.82
CA VAL A 54 -8.78 23.71 33.73
C VAL A 54 -9.65 24.90 33.31
N GLN A 55 -9.35 26.14 33.74
CA GLN A 55 -10.07 27.33 33.30
C GLN A 55 -9.87 27.57 31.79
N ASN A 56 -8.63 27.42 31.29
CA ASN A 56 -8.33 27.55 29.86
C ASN A 56 -9.07 26.48 29.04
N TYR A 57 -9.10 25.26 29.49
CA TYR A 57 -9.86 24.15 28.86
C TYR A 57 -11.37 24.48 28.80
N LEU A 58 -11.97 24.90 29.91
CA LEU A 58 -13.39 25.27 29.95
C LEU A 58 -13.73 26.50 29.07
N ALA A 59 -12.77 27.41 28.92
CA ALA A 59 -12.88 28.58 28.06
C ALA A 59 -12.60 28.24 26.57
N LYS A 60 -12.26 26.97 26.25
CA LYS A 60 -11.84 26.51 24.92
C LYS A 60 -10.61 27.25 24.37
N ASN A 61 -9.72 27.71 25.23
CA ASN A 61 -8.43 28.28 24.89
C ASN A 61 -7.34 27.23 24.71
N THR A 62 -7.55 26.04 25.26
CA THR A 62 -6.66 24.87 25.17
C THR A 62 -7.51 23.61 25.10
N GLU A 63 -6.97 22.57 24.51
CA GLU A 63 -7.55 21.21 24.48
C GLU A 63 -6.78 20.31 25.45
N PHE A 64 -7.49 19.40 26.10
CA PHE A 64 -6.89 18.39 26.96
C PHE A 64 -6.71 17.07 26.20
N GLY A 65 -5.52 16.50 26.30
CA GLY A 65 -5.29 15.10 25.98
C GLY A 65 -5.93 14.18 27.03
N VAL A 66 -6.02 12.88 26.71
CA VAL A 66 -6.68 11.88 27.59
C VAL A 66 -6.15 11.89 29.02
N ARG A 67 -4.82 11.98 29.20
CA ARG A 67 -4.19 12.05 30.54
C ARG A 67 -4.62 13.27 31.33
N GLN A 68 -4.68 14.42 30.66
CA GLN A 68 -5.10 15.68 31.29
C GLN A 68 -6.58 15.63 31.65
N GLU A 69 -7.45 15.09 30.78
CA GLU A 69 -8.87 14.92 31.09
C GLU A 69 -9.09 14.02 32.32
N VAL A 70 -8.35 12.91 32.40
CA VAL A 70 -8.44 11.97 33.54
C VAL A 70 -7.91 12.62 34.83
N SER A 71 -6.75 13.27 34.75
CA SER A 71 -6.16 13.96 35.94
C SER A 71 -7.02 15.13 36.40
N ALA A 72 -7.54 15.95 35.51
CA ALA A 72 -8.37 17.09 35.86
C ALA A 72 -9.75 16.69 36.41
N ASN A 73 -10.27 15.49 36.08
CA ASN A 73 -11.59 15.05 36.50
C ASN A 73 -11.62 14.60 37.98
N VAL A 74 -11.42 15.55 38.87
CA VAL A 74 -11.38 15.30 40.32
C VAL A 74 -12.73 14.87 40.93
N THR A 75 -13.83 15.16 40.21
CA THR A 75 -15.19 14.78 40.63
C THR A 75 -15.55 13.36 40.19
N GLN A 76 -14.76 12.76 39.32
CA GLN A 76 -15.03 11.47 38.66
C GLN A 76 -16.36 11.45 37.83
N SER A 77 -16.82 12.63 37.42
CA SER A 77 -18.03 12.78 36.60
C SER A 77 -17.75 13.63 35.36
N GLU A 78 -17.59 14.93 35.53
CA GLU A 78 -17.29 15.86 34.43
C GLU A 78 -16.32 16.95 34.89
N ILE A 79 -15.61 17.54 33.95
CA ILE A 79 -14.76 18.69 34.20
C ILE A 79 -15.58 19.97 33.99
N ASP A 80 -15.81 20.71 35.07
CA ASP A 80 -16.57 21.95 35.03
C ASP A 80 -15.90 23.02 35.95
N ILE A 81 -16.53 24.17 36.08
CA ILE A 81 -16.00 25.25 36.93
C ILE A 81 -15.86 24.85 38.41
N ARG A 82 -16.60 23.84 38.87
CA ARG A 82 -16.47 23.27 40.22
C ARG A 82 -15.13 22.57 40.40
N THR A 83 -14.62 21.93 39.34
CA THR A 83 -13.27 21.35 39.31
C THR A 83 -12.21 22.38 39.72
N VAL A 84 -12.27 23.57 39.10
CA VAL A 84 -11.37 24.68 39.43
C VAL A 84 -11.47 25.08 40.91
N SER A 85 -12.70 25.22 41.45
CA SER A 85 -12.93 25.58 42.84
C SER A 85 -12.38 24.53 43.80
N LEU A 86 -12.58 23.24 43.50
CA LEU A 86 -12.09 22.13 44.30
C LEU A 86 -10.55 22.06 44.37
N ILE A 87 -9.87 22.31 43.26
CA ILE A 87 -8.41 22.41 43.24
C ILE A 87 -7.93 23.58 44.10
N GLN A 88 -8.57 24.75 43.98
CA GLN A 88 -8.23 25.93 44.81
C GLN A 88 -8.50 25.71 46.31
N GLU A 89 -9.61 25.05 46.68
CA GLU A 89 -9.93 24.67 48.04
C GLU A 89 -8.87 23.71 48.63
N TYR A 90 -8.47 22.69 47.87
CA TYR A 90 -7.39 21.78 48.23
C TYR A 90 -6.07 22.54 48.51
N LEU A 91 -5.67 23.45 47.61
CA LEU A 91 -4.48 24.27 47.77
C LEU A 91 -4.55 25.20 48.99
N ALA A 92 -5.75 25.67 49.32
CA ALA A 92 -6.01 26.46 50.56
C ALA A 92 -6.10 25.61 51.81
N LYS A 93 -5.90 24.28 51.72
CA LYS A 93 -5.94 23.31 52.81
C LYS A 93 -7.32 23.16 53.46
N TYR A 94 -8.39 23.37 52.70
CA TYR A 94 -9.72 22.96 53.15
C TYR A 94 -9.84 21.44 53.01
N GLU A 95 -10.59 20.83 53.95
CA GLU A 95 -10.92 19.41 53.82
C GLU A 95 -11.83 19.20 52.61
N THR A 96 -11.45 18.24 51.75
CA THR A 96 -12.24 17.85 50.58
C THR A 96 -12.48 16.33 50.62
N SER A 97 -13.65 15.92 50.19
CA SER A 97 -13.99 14.50 50.00
C SER A 97 -13.47 13.94 48.67
N TYR A 98 -12.90 14.78 47.85
CA TYR A 98 -12.39 14.41 46.54
C TYR A 98 -10.92 13.97 46.58
N PRO A 99 -10.46 13.08 45.68
CA PRO A 99 -9.15 12.44 45.79
C PRO A 99 -7.98 13.33 45.31
N ILE A 100 -8.12 14.66 45.34
CA ILE A 100 -7.11 15.61 44.83
C ILE A 100 -5.75 15.37 45.48
N GLY A 101 -4.70 15.30 44.65
CA GLY A 101 -3.33 14.99 45.09
C GLY A 101 -3.06 13.49 45.31
N GLN A 102 -4.05 12.63 45.11
CA GLN A 102 -3.86 11.18 45.16
C GLN A 102 -3.49 10.62 43.76
N GLU A 103 -2.67 9.58 43.79
CA GLU A 103 -2.32 8.84 42.54
C GLU A 103 -3.55 8.10 42.00
N ILE A 104 -3.69 8.13 40.67
CA ILE A 104 -4.77 7.45 39.93
C ILE A 104 -4.31 6.05 39.61
N ASP A 105 -5.07 5.03 40.01
CA ASP A 105 -4.83 3.65 39.60
C ASP A 105 -5.29 3.49 38.12
N GLN A 106 -4.36 3.22 37.21
CA GLN A 106 -4.62 3.12 35.80
C GLN A 106 -4.91 1.67 35.36
N GLY A 107 -4.66 0.67 36.20
CA GLY A 107 -4.75 -0.75 35.80
C GLY A 107 -3.78 -1.10 34.65
N THR A 108 -4.00 -2.23 34.02
CA THR A 108 -3.12 -2.76 32.95
C THR A 108 -3.26 -2.01 31.63
N ASP A 109 -4.48 -1.68 31.22
CA ASP A 109 -4.79 -1.10 29.90
C ASP A 109 -4.96 0.42 29.94
N GLY A 110 -4.70 1.04 31.10
CA GLY A 110 -4.95 2.47 31.35
C GLY A 110 -6.43 2.76 31.63
N ILE A 111 -6.73 4.03 31.90
CA ILE A 111 -8.13 4.51 31.97
C ILE A 111 -8.56 4.79 30.54
N ILE A 112 -9.70 4.24 30.13
CA ILE A 112 -10.19 4.30 28.76
C ILE A 112 -11.36 5.30 28.71
N LEU A 113 -11.22 6.29 27.82
CA LEU A 113 -12.26 7.26 27.52
C LEU A 113 -12.85 6.97 26.13
N LYS A 114 -14.18 6.87 26.06
CA LYS A 114 -14.92 6.80 24.80
C LYS A 114 -15.32 8.20 24.37
N LYS A 115 -15.00 8.57 23.12
CA LYS A 115 -15.37 9.85 22.51
C LYS A 115 -16.10 9.59 21.19
N ASN A 116 -17.14 10.39 20.88
CA ASN A 116 -17.71 10.43 19.54
C ASN A 116 -16.96 11.48 18.74
N ILE A 117 -16.31 11.06 17.68
CA ILE A 117 -15.47 11.88 16.83
C ILE A 117 -16.16 12.06 15.46
N ASP A 118 -16.05 13.24 14.89
CA ASP A 118 -16.54 13.50 13.53
C ASP A 118 -15.80 12.59 12.54
N GLU A 119 -16.56 11.98 11.65
CA GLU A 119 -16.08 11.13 10.58
C GLU A 119 -16.47 11.75 9.23
N TYR A 120 -15.52 11.82 8.32
CA TYR A 120 -15.68 12.39 7.01
C TYR A 120 -15.45 11.35 5.92
N ASP A 121 -16.46 11.16 5.08
CA ASP A 121 -16.42 10.28 3.92
C ASP A 121 -16.59 11.09 2.63
N PRO A 122 -15.90 10.73 1.53
CA PRO A 122 -16.20 11.30 0.23
C PRO A 122 -17.55 10.75 -0.26
N ASP A 123 -18.40 11.63 -0.76
CA ASP A 123 -19.65 11.21 -1.40
C ASP A 123 -19.48 11.01 -2.92
N ALA A 124 -20.44 10.31 -3.54
CA ALA A 124 -20.40 10.01 -4.97
C ALA A 124 -20.45 11.26 -5.89
N SER A 125 -20.80 12.43 -5.35
CA SER A 125 -20.84 13.70 -6.08
C SER A 125 -19.53 14.52 -5.96
N GLY A 126 -18.54 13.99 -5.22
CA GLY A 126 -17.29 14.70 -4.89
C GLY A 126 -17.41 15.65 -3.72
N GLY A 127 -18.51 15.62 -2.97
CA GLY A 127 -18.70 16.31 -1.71
C GLY A 127 -18.18 15.50 -0.51
N ILE A 128 -18.54 15.92 0.69
CA ILE A 128 -18.13 15.29 1.94
C ILE A 128 -19.38 15.01 2.76
N THR A 129 -19.56 13.76 3.15
CA THR A 129 -20.52 13.34 4.17
C THR A 129 -19.88 13.41 5.54
N GLN A 130 -20.59 13.94 6.52
CA GLN A 130 -20.15 13.98 7.92
C GLN A 130 -21.02 13.08 8.77
N ASN A 131 -20.40 12.15 9.46
CA ASN A 131 -20.99 11.25 10.43
C ASN A 131 -20.29 11.44 11.78
N GLN A 132 -20.59 10.57 12.74
CA GLN A 132 -19.82 10.44 13.98
C GLN A 132 -19.54 8.96 14.24
N MET A 133 -18.33 8.67 14.70
CA MET A 133 -17.92 7.34 15.09
C MET A 133 -17.37 7.31 16.52
N PRO A 134 -17.54 6.19 17.26
CA PRO A 134 -16.97 6.02 18.57
C PRO A 134 -15.49 5.68 18.45
N LEU A 135 -14.62 6.47 19.06
CA LEU A 135 -13.23 6.13 19.30
C LEU A 135 -12.96 5.97 20.81
N TYR A 136 -12.02 5.11 21.13
CA TYR A 136 -11.56 4.89 22.49
C TYR A 136 -10.11 5.35 22.61
N PHE A 137 -9.77 6.00 23.73
CA PHE A 137 -8.44 6.50 24.02
C PHE A 137 -8.03 6.04 25.43
N SER A 138 -6.79 5.57 25.56
CA SER A 138 -6.24 5.10 26.83
C SER A 138 -5.18 6.04 27.37
N THR A 139 -5.14 6.24 28.68
CA THR A 139 -4.07 6.99 29.36
C THR A 139 -2.70 6.36 29.19
N ARG A 140 -2.64 5.06 28.90
CA ARG A 140 -1.39 4.34 28.65
C ARG A 140 -0.86 4.53 27.22
N TYR A 141 -1.75 4.71 26.25
CA TYR A 141 -1.42 4.86 24.82
C TYR A 141 -1.93 6.20 24.31
N ASN A 142 -1.38 7.27 24.88
CA ASN A 142 -1.83 8.64 24.58
C ASN A 142 -1.75 8.91 23.07
N ASP A 143 -2.78 9.58 22.54
CA ASP A 143 -2.94 9.94 21.12
C ASP A 143 -3.13 8.76 20.14
N VAL A 144 -3.21 7.51 20.63
CA VAL A 144 -3.55 6.34 19.80
C VAL A 144 -5.05 6.09 19.87
N PRO A 145 -5.79 6.21 18.75
CA PRO A 145 -7.21 5.90 18.71
C PRO A 145 -7.44 4.40 18.58
N PHE A 146 -8.44 3.88 19.31
CA PHE A 146 -8.87 2.49 19.26
C PHE A 146 -10.33 2.38 18.82
N VAL A 147 -10.66 1.26 18.20
CA VAL A 147 -12.03 0.87 17.81
C VAL A 147 -12.43 -0.45 18.45
N ASP A 148 -13.72 -0.64 18.71
CA ASP A 148 -14.24 -1.89 19.22
C ASP A 148 -14.64 -2.88 18.12
N ALA A 149 -14.84 -4.14 18.51
CA ALA A 149 -15.22 -5.19 17.57
C ALA A 149 -16.60 -4.98 16.95
N ASP A 150 -17.54 -4.28 17.63
CA ASP A 150 -18.87 -4.01 17.09
C ASP A 150 -18.78 -3.05 15.90
N TRP A 151 -18.08 -1.94 16.08
CA TRP A 151 -17.81 -1.01 14.98
C TRP A 151 -17.01 -1.68 13.85
N SER A 152 -15.98 -2.47 14.20
CA SER A 152 -15.17 -3.20 13.21
C SER A 152 -16.04 -4.14 12.36
N TYR A 153 -16.97 -4.86 12.97
CA TYR A 153 -17.92 -5.73 12.26
C TYR A 153 -18.75 -4.95 11.25
N ASP A 154 -19.35 -3.83 11.65
CA ASP A 154 -20.20 -3.02 10.79
C ASP A 154 -19.42 -2.48 9.58
N ILE A 155 -18.18 -2.01 9.81
CA ILE A 155 -17.30 -1.49 8.75
C ILE A 155 -16.86 -2.60 7.79
N ILE A 156 -16.52 -3.78 8.28
CA ILE A 156 -16.17 -4.93 7.43
C ILE A 156 -17.36 -5.32 6.54
N VAL A 157 -18.54 -5.45 7.13
CA VAL A 157 -19.76 -5.80 6.37
C VAL A 157 -20.05 -4.75 5.29
N ALA A 158 -19.97 -3.48 5.64
CA ALA A 158 -20.29 -2.38 4.71
C ALA A 158 -19.26 -2.28 3.57
N ASN A 159 -17.96 -2.23 3.90
CA ASN A 159 -16.92 -1.96 2.91
C ASN A 159 -16.50 -3.20 2.12
N LEU A 160 -16.49 -4.38 2.72
CA LEU A 160 -16.19 -5.62 2.00
C LEU A 160 -17.43 -6.33 1.43
N GLY A 161 -18.62 -5.77 1.66
CA GLY A 161 -19.88 -6.34 1.14
C GLY A 161 -20.20 -7.72 1.72
N LYS A 162 -19.72 -8.06 2.93
CA LYS A 162 -19.86 -9.37 3.59
C LYS A 162 -21.25 -9.58 4.19
N THR A 163 -22.27 -9.50 3.34
CA THR A 163 -23.67 -9.75 3.77
C THR A 163 -23.80 -11.20 4.23
N GLY A 164 -24.32 -11.40 5.47
CA GLY A 164 -24.42 -12.74 6.04
C GLY A 164 -23.24 -13.15 6.94
N MET A 165 -22.26 -12.29 7.11
CA MET A 165 -21.25 -12.44 8.17
C MET A 165 -21.93 -12.45 9.54
N THR A 166 -21.43 -13.23 10.48
CA THR A 166 -21.90 -13.28 11.87
C THR A 166 -20.77 -12.91 12.83
N MET A 167 -21.14 -12.41 14.00
CA MET A 167 -20.22 -12.12 15.10
C MET A 167 -20.64 -12.90 16.35
N GLU A 168 -19.70 -13.61 16.95
CA GLU A 168 -19.88 -14.30 18.23
C GLU A 168 -18.87 -13.77 19.24
N LYS A 169 -19.28 -13.64 20.52
CA LYS A 169 -18.43 -13.18 21.62
C LYS A 169 -18.44 -14.19 22.76
N SER A 170 -17.29 -14.34 23.44
CA SER A 170 -17.24 -15.04 24.73
C SER A 170 -18.04 -14.27 25.80
N ASP A 171 -18.42 -14.95 26.89
CA ASP A 171 -19.26 -14.37 27.96
C ASP A 171 -18.65 -13.10 28.58
N ASP A 172 -17.32 -13.02 28.65
CA ASP A 172 -16.60 -11.88 29.17
C ASP A 172 -16.11 -10.91 28.07
N GLY A 173 -16.43 -11.18 26.80
CA GLY A 173 -16.05 -10.38 25.64
C GLY A 173 -14.56 -10.43 25.28
N SER A 174 -13.75 -11.32 25.88
CA SER A 174 -12.31 -11.38 25.60
C SER A 174 -11.98 -12.06 24.26
N VAL A 175 -12.90 -12.85 23.73
CA VAL A 175 -12.74 -13.48 22.41
C VAL A 175 -13.92 -13.07 21.51
N VAL A 176 -13.61 -12.57 20.33
CA VAL A 176 -14.61 -12.22 19.32
C VAL A 176 -14.29 -12.96 18.03
N THR A 177 -15.29 -13.64 17.46
CA THR A 177 -15.15 -14.37 16.20
C THR A 177 -16.08 -13.79 15.15
N PHE A 178 -15.52 -13.34 14.04
CA PHE A 178 -16.27 -13.04 12.82
C PHE A 178 -16.24 -14.26 11.92
N THR A 179 -17.40 -14.63 11.37
CA THR A 179 -17.53 -15.76 10.43
C THR A 179 -18.28 -15.29 9.20
N THR A 180 -17.65 -15.39 8.02
CA THR A 180 -18.29 -15.05 6.74
C THR A 180 -19.36 -16.10 6.37
N ALA A 181 -20.21 -15.81 5.39
CA ALA A 181 -21.22 -16.73 4.90
C ALA A 181 -20.62 -18.05 4.39
N GLU A 182 -19.37 -18.02 3.90
CA GLU A 182 -18.61 -19.19 3.41
C GLU A 182 -17.92 -19.97 4.55
N GLY A 183 -18.04 -19.51 5.80
CA GLY A 183 -17.45 -20.17 6.97
C GLY A 183 -15.97 -19.79 7.23
N VAL A 184 -15.45 -18.77 6.58
CA VAL A 184 -14.09 -18.24 6.84
C VAL A 184 -14.12 -17.37 8.09
N THR A 185 -13.16 -17.57 8.98
CA THR A 185 -13.16 -16.91 10.29
C THR A 185 -12.02 -15.90 10.47
N SER A 186 -12.31 -14.85 11.25
CA SER A 186 -11.32 -14.00 11.90
C SER A 186 -11.58 -14.03 13.41
N VAL A 187 -10.60 -14.45 14.19
CA VAL A 187 -10.69 -14.58 15.65
C VAL A 187 -9.82 -13.53 16.32
N ILE A 188 -10.44 -12.63 17.06
CA ILE A 188 -9.76 -11.65 17.91
C ILE A 188 -9.71 -12.24 19.32
N ASN A 189 -8.51 -12.45 19.87
CA ASN A 189 -8.32 -13.03 21.21
C ASN A 189 -7.48 -12.08 22.09
N TYR A 190 -8.14 -11.43 23.03
CA TYR A 190 -7.49 -10.51 23.95
C TYR A 190 -6.58 -11.24 24.96
N ASP A 191 -6.98 -12.40 25.45
CA ASP A 191 -6.24 -13.10 26.50
C ASP A 191 -4.89 -13.63 26.00
N GLU A 192 -4.86 -14.11 24.76
CA GLU A 192 -3.64 -14.60 24.10
C GLU A 192 -2.99 -13.57 23.18
N LYS A 193 -3.59 -12.36 23.08
CA LYS A 193 -3.08 -11.22 22.31
C LYS A 193 -2.78 -11.56 20.85
N TYR A 194 -3.78 -12.05 20.13
CA TYR A 194 -3.67 -12.28 18.68
C TYR A 194 -4.97 -12.02 17.93
N ILE A 195 -4.83 -11.82 16.60
CA ILE A 195 -5.90 -11.96 15.62
C ILE A 195 -5.47 -13.02 14.61
N GLU A 196 -6.35 -14.00 14.35
CA GLU A 196 -6.07 -15.10 13.43
C GLU A 196 -7.17 -15.23 12.40
N PHE A 197 -6.76 -15.35 11.14
CA PHE A 197 -7.63 -15.64 10.00
C PHE A 197 -7.46 -17.11 9.61
N SER A 198 -8.56 -17.83 9.42
CA SER A 198 -8.50 -19.18 8.86
C SER A 198 -8.09 -19.19 7.38
N ASP A 199 -8.43 -18.15 6.65
CA ASP A 199 -7.96 -17.79 5.31
C ASP A 199 -8.05 -16.27 5.16
N TYR A 200 -6.89 -15.59 5.18
CA TYR A 200 -6.81 -14.13 5.15
C TYR A 200 -7.33 -13.57 3.82
N ASP A 201 -6.96 -14.20 2.71
CA ASP A 201 -7.28 -13.71 1.37
C ASP A 201 -8.78 -13.81 1.07
N LEU A 202 -9.44 -14.90 1.50
CA LEU A 202 -10.89 -15.05 1.38
C LEU A 202 -11.64 -14.14 2.35
N PHE A 203 -11.15 -14.00 3.58
CA PHE A 203 -11.82 -13.15 4.57
C PHE A 203 -11.86 -11.69 4.12
N THR A 204 -10.73 -11.19 3.61
CA THR A 204 -10.59 -9.78 3.17
C THR A 204 -11.03 -9.53 1.74
N ALA A 205 -11.44 -10.53 0.96
CA ALA A 205 -11.97 -10.34 -0.38
C ALA A 205 -13.30 -9.57 -0.39
N TYR A 206 -13.55 -8.78 -1.44
CA TYR A 206 -14.83 -8.08 -1.62
C TYR A 206 -15.96 -9.03 -1.97
N LYS A 207 -17.06 -8.97 -1.23
CA LYS A 207 -18.22 -9.89 -1.37
C LYS A 207 -17.76 -11.35 -1.33
N ASP A 208 -18.28 -12.15 -2.26
CA ASP A 208 -17.90 -13.53 -2.51
C ASP A 208 -16.73 -13.62 -3.51
N GLY A 209 -16.21 -12.46 -3.91
CA GLY A 209 -15.12 -12.32 -4.85
C GLY A 209 -13.80 -12.75 -4.22
N LEU A 210 -13.00 -13.44 -5.00
CA LEU A 210 -11.67 -13.82 -4.63
C LEU A 210 -10.71 -12.69 -5.03
N GLY A 211 -9.75 -12.38 -4.22
CA GLY A 211 -8.82 -11.23 -4.19
C GLY A 211 -8.29 -10.58 -5.47
N LEU A 212 -8.67 -11.03 -6.64
CA LEU A 212 -8.44 -10.36 -7.92
C LEU A 212 -9.59 -9.47 -8.39
N ASP A 213 -10.52 -9.15 -7.51
CA ASP A 213 -11.60 -8.24 -7.84
C ASP A 213 -11.10 -6.84 -8.22
N ALA A 214 -9.87 -6.46 -7.86
CA ALA A 214 -9.23 -5.26 -8.39
C ALA A 214 -9.07 -5.30 -9.93
N PHE A 215 -8.82 -6.48 -10.51
CA PHE A 215 -8.89 -6.67 -11.97
C PHE A 215 -10.33 -6.67 -12.48
N TYR A 216 -11.25 -7.21 -11.70
CA TYR A 216 -12.64 -7.36 -12.06
C TYR A 216 -13.48 -6.13 -11.76
N SER A 217 -13.23 -5.43 -10.66
CA SER A 217 -14.00 -4.22 -10.31
C SER A 217 -13.83 -3.12 -11.35
N GLY A 218 -12.66 -3.04 -11.99
CA GLY A 218 -12.43 -2.18 -13.15
C GLY A 218 -13.33 -2.53 -14.35
N PHE A 219 -13.70 -3.82 -14.52
CA PHE A 219 -14.57 -4.29 -15.59
C PHE A 219 -16.04 -4.35 -15.22
N LEU A 220 -16.37 -4.64 -13.96
CA LEU A 220 -17.74 -4.90 -13.51
C LEU A 220 -18.47 -3.65 -12.97
N CYS A 221 -17.80 -2.52 -12.82
CA CYS A 221 -18.44 -1.31 -12.30
C CYS A 221 -19.46 -0.64 -13.24
N SER A 222 -19.77 -1.21 -14.41
CA SER A 222 -20.88 -0.74 -15.22
C SER A 222 -21.80 -1.90 -15.59
N SER A 223 -22.97 -1.93 -15.01
CA SER A 223 -24.13 -2.77 -15.40
C SER A 223 -24.58 -2.57 -16.87
N ALA A 224 -23.87 -1.78 -17.63
CA ALA A 224 -24.17 -1.47 -19.03
C ALA A 224 -23.45 -2.37 -20.05
N VAL A 225 -22.48 -3.23 -19.62
CA VAL A 225 -21.66 -4.00 -20.54
C VAL A 225 -21.42 -5.43 -20.06
N ASP A 226 -22.51 -6.18 -19.94
CA ASP A 226 -22.48 -7.60 -19.51
C ASP A 226 -21.64 -8.50 -20.45
N ASN A 227 -21.29 -8.02 -21.64
CA ASN A 227 -20.62 -8.80 -22.67
C ASN A 227 -19.18 -8.35 -23.01
N PHE A 228 -18.58 -7.42 -22.27
CA PHE A 228 -17.20 -6.99 -22.57
C PHE A 228 -16.17 -8.05 -22.21
N VAL A 229 -16.40 -8.77 -21.13
CA VAL A 229 -15.51 -9.83 -20.65
C VAL A 229 -16.31 -11.02 -20.17
N SER A 230 -15.90 -12.22 -20.55
CA SER A 230 -16.40 -13.48 -19.98
C SER A 230 -15.29 -14.16 -19.19
N LYS A 231 -15.65 -14.72 -18.01
CA LYS A 231 -14.80 -15.72 -17.36
C LYS A 231 -15.03 -17.05 -18.03
N SER A 232 -13.95 -17.76 -18.36
CA SER A 232 -14.06 -19.19 -18.59
C SER A 232 -14.45 -19.88 -17.27
N ASP A 233 -14.93 -21.12 -17.33
CA ASP A 233 -15.16 -21.97 -16.13
C ASP A 233 -13.88 -22.20 -15.33
N TYR A 234 -12.74 -21.65 -15.75
CA TYR A 234 -11.44 -21.78 -15.12
C TYR A 234 -11.14 -20.53 -14.25
N ASP A 235 -11.72 -20.54 -13.08
CA ASP A 235 -11.39 -19.61 -12.01
C ASP A 235 -11.07 -20.44 -10.77
N HIS A 236 -9.78 -20.69 -10.51
CA HIS A 236 -9.34 -21.53 -9.43
C HIS A 236 -8.66 -20.70 -8.35
N TYR A 237 -9.21 -20.80 -7.14
CA TYR A 237 -8.59 -20.34 -5.92
C TYR A 237 -7.98 -21.51 -5.18
N TYR A 238 -6.73 -21.35 -4.78
CA TYR A 238 -6.03 -22.25 -3.88
C TYR A 238 -5.80 -21.52 -2.57
N GLY A 239 -6.49 -21.95 -1.50
CA GLY A 239 -6.48 -21.30 -0.19
C GLY A 239 -5.07 -21.17 0.38
N GLY A 240 -4.88 -20.12 1.14
CA GLY A 240 -3.65 -19.86 1.85
C GLY A 240 -3.56 -20.58 3.19
N ASP A 241 -2.39 -20.46 3.81
CA ASP A 241 -2.18 -20.87 5.19
C ASP A 241 -2.98 -19.96 6.13
N ALA A 242 -3.36 -20.49 7.30
CA ALA A 242 -3.93 -19.65 8.37
C ALA A 242 -2.94 -18.54 8.74
N TYR A 243 -3.44 -17.33 8.88
CA TYR A 243 -2.60 -16.17 9.12
C TYR A 243 -2.88 -15.56 10.48
N ARG A 244 -1.84 -15.53 11.35
CA ARG A 244 -1.94 -14.99 12.71
C ARG A 244 -1.05 -13.77 12.90
N VAL A 245 -1.64 -12.74 13.49
CA VAL A 245 -0.96 -11.51 13.92
C VAL A 245 -0.96 -11.46 15.44
N ASN A 246 0.22 -11.30 16.05
CA ASN A 246 0.39 -11.23 17.49
C ASN A 246 0.54 -9.77 17.95
N PHE A 247 -0.08 -9.45 19.06
CA PHE A 247 -0.07 -8.15 19.70
C PHE A 247 0.79 -8.14 20.96
N SER A 248 1.30 -7.00 21.33
CA SER A 248 2.08 -6.82 22.55
C SER A 248 1.92 -5.41 23.07
N GLU A 249 1.83 -5.28 24.40
CA GLU A 249 1.78 -3.98 25.08
C GLU A 249 2.98 -3.08 24.77
N ASP A 250 4.12 -3.69 24.42
CA ASP A 250 5.34 -2.96 24.09
C ASP A 250 5.46 -2.53 22.63
N THR A 251 4.61 -3.04 21.74
CA THR A 251 4.65 -2.77 20.30
C THR A 251 3.30 -2.26 19.80
N VAL A 252 2.44 -3.15 19.32
CA VAL A 252 1.07 -2.85 18.92
C VAL A 252 0.12 -3.40 19.97
N PRO A 253 -0.56 -2.55 20.74
CA PRO A 253 -1.39 -3.01 21.86
C PRO A 253 -2.76 -3.51 21.40
N MET A 254 -3.30 -4.47 22.16
CA MET A 254 -4.70 -4.83 22.18
C MET A 254 -5.19 -4.63 23.60
N ILE A 255 -6.22 -3.80 23.83
CA ILE A 255 -6.70 -3.42 25.14
C ILE A 255 -8.17 -3.82 25.33
N LYS A 256 -8.65 -3.80 26.56
CA LYS A 256 -10.02 -4.19 26.91
C LYS A 256 -10.70 -3.12 27.74
N CYS A 257 -11.93 -2.82 27.40
CA CYS A 257 -12.81 -1.93 28.15
C CYS A 257 -14.12 -2.66 28.42
N GLU A 258 -14.36 -3.01 29.69
CA GLU A 258 -15.51 -3.81 30.10
C GLU A 258 -15.55 -5.16 29.33
N ASP A 259 -16.59 -5.40 28.55
CA ASP A 259 -16.79 -6.59 27.69
C ASP A 259 -16.34 -6.37 26.24
N LYS A 260 -15.59 -5.32 25.96
CA LYS A 260 -15.14 -4.93 24.61
C LYS A 260 -13.65 -5.07 24.43
N VAL A 261 -13.24 -5.85 23.43
CA VAL A 261 -11.86 -5.82 22.93
C VAL A 261 -11.70 -4.64 21.98
N LEU A 262 -10.61 -3.91 22.17
CA LEU A 262 -10.27 -2.73 21.41
C LEU A 262 -8.93 -2.95 20.69
N ILE A 263 -8.89 -2.59 19.42
CA ILE A 263 -7.67 -2.60 18.60
C ILE A 263 -7.41 -1.20 18.06
N PRO A 264 -6.14 -0.80 17.82
CA PRO A 264 -5.86 0.51 17.24
C PRO A 264 -6.53 0.67 15.88
N LEU A 265 -7.04 1.87 15.58
CA LEU A 265 -7.74 2.17 14.33
C LEU A 265 -6.88 1.89 13.10
N THR A 266 -5.58 2.27 13.12
CA THR A 266 -4.65 2.02 12.01
C THR A 266 -4.44 0.52 11.80
N THR A 267 -4.26 -0.23 12.90
CA THR A 267 -4.11 -1.70 12.83
C THR A 267 -5.38 -2.39 12.31
N PHE A 268 -6.56 -1.86 12.64
CA PHE A 268 -7.81 -2.35 12.02
C PHE A 268 -7.79 -2.19 10.51
N ASN A 269 -7.36 -1.03 9.99
CA ASN A 269 -7.22 -0.84 8.55
C ASN A 269 -6.29 -1.89 7.94
N ASP A 270 -5.12 -2.09 8.53
CA ASP A 270 -4.09 -2.98 8.02
C ASP A 270 -4.55 -4.43 7.95
N LEU A 271 -5.33 -4.84 8.93
CA LEU A 271 -5.87 -6.20 8.99
C LEU A 271 -7.02 -6.43 8.00
N TYR A 272 -7.86 -5.44 7.75
CA TYR A 272 -9.14 -5.68 7.06
C TYR A 272 -9.35 -4.85 5.79
N LEU A 273 -8.82 -3.63 5.68
CA LEU A 273 -9.19 -2.69 4.62
C LEU A 273 -8.04 -2.27 3.68
N THR A 274 -6.81 -2.27 4.15
CA THR A 274 -5.62 -1.78 3.41
C THR A 274 -5.46 -2.44 2.04
N ARG A 275 -5.87 -3.69 1.90
CA ARG A 275 -5.84 -4.41 0.63
C ARG A 275 -6.66 -3.71 -0.48
N PHE A 276 -7.67 -2.93 -0.10
CA PHE A 276 -8.48 -2.10 -1.02
C PHE A 276 -8.00 -0.66 -1.10
N GLY A 277 -6.91 -0.33 -0.41
CA GLY A 277 -6.37 1.03 -0.29
C GLY A 277 -7.23 1.96 0.57
N LEU A 278 -8.34 1.48 1.15
CA LEU A 278 -9.19 2.26 2.03
C LEU A 278 -8.61 2.28 3.44
N ASN A 279 -8.53 3.47 4.03
CA ASN A 279 -8.04 3.65 5.39
C ASN A 279 -8.89 4.68 6.15
N TYR A 280 -9.27 4.34 7.38
CA TYR A 280 -9.82 5.29 8.34
C TYR A 280 -8.65 5.93 9.10
N VAL A 281 -8.41 7.20 8.87
CA VAL A 281 -7.23 7.91 9.42
C VAL A 281 -7.68 9.02 10.35
N TYR A 282 -7.11 9.04 11.56
CA TYR A 282 -7.36 10.08 12.55
C TYR A 282 -6.29 11.17 12.47
N ASN A 283 -6.71 12.42 12.28
CA ASN A 283 -5.81 13.57 12.16
C ASN A 283 -5.69 14.40 13.45
N SER A 284 -6.02 13.87 14.58
CA SER A 284 -6.17 14.46 15.92
C SER A 284 -7.47 15.22 16.20
N GLU A 285 -8.27 15.54 15.19
CA GLU A 285 -9.57 16.22 15.36
C GLU A 285 -10.73 15.34 14.87
N ALA A 286 -10.53 14.69 13.70
CA ALA A 286 -11.54 13.92 13.02
C ALA A 286 -10.97 12.65 12.39
N VAL A 287 -11.87 11.71 12.06
CA VAL A 287 -11.54 10.51 11.26
C VAL A 287 -11.94 10.74 9.81
N PHE A 288 -11.17 10.20 8.91
CA PHE A 288 -11.38 10.28 7.46
C PHE A 288 -11.30 8.89 6.84
N ALA A 289 -12.32 8.49 6.10
CA ALA A 289 -12.29 7.30 5.27
C ALA A 289 -11.69 7.66 3.90
N LEU A 290 -10.43 7.31 3.66
CA LEU A 290 -9.64 7.81 2.53
C LEU A 290 -8.89 6.70 1.79
N THR A 291 -8.77 6.90 0.47
CA THR A 291 -7.65 6.39 -0.32
C THR A 291 -6.70 7.55 -0.63
N SER A 292 -5.43 7.27 -0.97
CA SER A 292 -4.46 8.35 -1.28
C SER A 292 -4.92 9.28 -2.41
N ASP A 293 -5.64 8.74 -3.39
CA ASP A 293 -6.12 9.49 -4.56
C ASP A 293 -7.26 10.44 -4.26
N LEU A 294 -7.97 10.23 -3.14
CA LEU A 294 -9.03 11.12 -2.68
C LEU A 294 -8.49 12.38 -2.01
N ILE A 295 -7.24 12.39 -1.57
CA ILE A 295 -6.63 13.54 -0.88
C ILE A 295 -6.15 14.58 -1.88
N THR A 296 -5.57 14.13 -3.00
CA THR A 296 -5.01 15.02 -4.02
C THR A 296 -5.46 14.57 -5.40
N ASP A 297 -6.07 15.46 -6.15
CA ASP A 297 -6.42 15.22 -7.55
C ASP A 297 -5.16 15.02 -8.38
N SER A 298 -4.98 13.81 -8.90
CA SER A 298 -3.80 13.40 -9.66
C SER A 298 -3.60 14.17 -10.97
N SER A 299 -4.68 14.71 -11.54
CA SER A 299 -4.64 15.46 -12.82
C SER A 299 -4.19 16.90 -12.63
N THR A 300 -4.55 17.51 -11.49
CA THR A 300 -4.28 18.92 -11.19
C THR A 300 -3.18 19.13 -10.15
N GLY A 301 -2.86 18.11 -9.37
CA GLY A 301 -1.95 18.18 -8.21
C GLY A 301 -2.50 19.01 -7.06
N LYS A 302 -3.80 19.34 -7.06
CA LYS A 302 -4.45 20.14 -6.02
C LYS A 302 -5.13 19.23 -4.99
N LYS A 303 -5.21 19.71 -3.75
CA LYS A 303 -6.00 19.05 -2.73
C LYS A 303 -7.48 19.05 -3.13
N THR A 304 -8.14 17.94 -2.91
CA THR A 304 -9.59 17.82 -3.03
C THR A 304 -10.28 18.49 -1.81
N PRO A 305 -11.60 18.71 -1.81
CA PRO A 305 -12.29 19.23 -0.64
C PRO A 305 -12.03 18.41 0.64
N ILE A 306 -12.05 17.09 0.56
CA ILE A 306 -11.74 16.23 1.72
C ILE A 306 -10.26 16.31 2.09
N GLY A 307 -9.37 16.46 1.12
CA GLY A 307 -7.95 16.68 1.36
C GLY A 307 -7.67 18.00 2.05
N GLU A 308 -8.37 19.09 1.68
CA GLU A 308 -8.28 20.36 2.39
C GLU A 308 -8.71 20.23 3.85
N LYS A 309 -9.81 19.50 4.10
CA LYS A 309 -10.30 19.21 5.45
C LYS A 309 -9.31 18.33 6.24
N TYR A 310 -8.72 17.32 5.60
CA TYR A 310 -7.73 16.43 6.22
C TYR A 310 -6.50 17.20 6.72
N PHE A 311 -6.04 18.21 5.99
CA PHE A 311 -4.90 19.05 6.30
C PHE A 311 -5.28 20.33 7.07
N SER A 312 -6.52 20.45 7.58
CA SER A 312 -6.95 21.67 8.30
C SER A 312 -6.47 21.74 9.75
N VAL A 313 -5.89 20.65 10.27
CA VAL A 313 -5.37 20.60 11.63
C VAL A 313 -4.12 21.47 11.81
N GLU A 314 -3.88 21.91 13.03
CA GLU A 314 -2.66 22.62 13.38
C GLU A 314 -1.43 21.73 13.21
N ALA A 315 -0.43 22.25 12.52
CA ALA A 315 0.84 21.57 12.34
C ALA A 315 1.55 21.36 13.68
N LYS A 316 2.18 20.19 13.84
CA LYS A 316 2.92 19.82 15.05
C LYS A 316 4.37 19.57 14.71
N ASP A 317 5.31 20.12 15.46
CA ASP A 317 6.73 19.77 15.30
C ASP A 317 7.01 18.36 15.82
N THR A 318 6.28 17.93 16.85
CA THR A 318 6.45 16.62 17.50
C THR A 318 5.11 15.97 17.80
N VAL A 319 5.10 14.64 17.83
CA VAL A 319 4.01 13.81 18.39
C VAL A 319 4.44 13.22 19.73
N SER A 320 3.48 12.68 20.50
CA SER A 320 3.81 12.02 21.78
C SER A 320 4.74 10.82 21.57
N GLU A 321 5.50 10.47 22.62
CA GLU A 321 6.39 9.31 22.62
C GLU A 321 5.62 8.03 22.34
N GLU A 322 4.41 7.91 22.90
CA GLU A 322 3.54 6.76 22.72
C GLU A 322 3.05 6.65 21.27
N LEU A 323 2.64 7.75 20.65
CA LEU A 323 2.24 7.74 19.23
C LEU A 323 3.42 7.47 18.33
N ALA A 324 4.61 8.04 18.59
CA ALA A 324 5.82 7.76 17.81
C ALA A 324 6.22 6.29 17.90
N LYS A 325 6.17 5.70 19.10
CA LYS A 325 6.46 4.29 19.34
C LYS A 325 5.44 3.39 18.66
N PHE A 326 4.16 3.69 18.80
CA PHE A 326 3.08 2.97 18.12
C PHE A 326 3.23 3.06 16.60
N ASN A 327 3.40 4.26 16.04
CA ASN A 327 3.58 4.48 14.61
C ASN A 327 4.75 3.65 14.02
N TYR A 328 5.84 3.53 14.75
CA TYR A 328 6.98 2.71 14.31
C TYR A 328 6.65 1.21 14.28
N TYR A 329 6.11 0.65 15.36
CA TYR A 329 5.86 -0.79 15.43
C TYR A 329 4.65 -1.20 14.59
N GLU A 330 3.68 -0.32 14.47
CA GLU A 330 2.53 -0.51 13.60
C GLU A 330 2.95 -0.52 12.11
N LEU A 331 3.81 0.42 11.69
CA LEU A 331 4.42 0.40 10.37
C LEU A 331 5.21 -0.90 10.10
N CYS A 332 5.98 -1.38 11.09
CA CYS A 332 6.67 -2.67 10.96
C CYS A 332 5.67 -3.83 10.75
N LEU A 333 4.60 -3.87 11.52
CA LEU A 333 3.54 -4.87 11.40
C LEU A 333 2.89 -4.84 10.02
N ASN A 334 2.47 -3.65 9.58
CA ASN A 334 1.85 -3.44 8.28
C ASN A 334 2.77 -3.92 7.14
N LEU A 335 4.03 -3.51 7.15
CA LEU A 335 4.98 -3.91 6.12
C LEU A 335 5.34 -5.41 6.19
N ASP A 336 5.37 -6.02 7.38
CA ASP A 336 5.53 -7.47 7.52
C ASP A 336 4.35 -8.24 6.92
N MET A 337 3.14 -7.67 6.96
CA MET A 337 1.93 -8.22 6.36
C MET A 337 1.84 -7.98 4.85
N HIS A 338 2.18 -6.78 4.39
CA HIS A 338 1.76 -6.29 3.08
C HIS A 338 2.89 -6.09 2.08
N TYR A 339 4.16 -6.03 2.48
CA TYR A 339 5.26 -5.85 1.53
C TYR A 339 5.66 -7.17 0.87
N GLY A 340 5.56 -7.24 -0.46
CA GLY A 340 5.70 -8.48 -1.24
C GLY A 340 7.12 -8.86 -1.62
N LEU A 341 8.10 -7.94 -1.51
CA LEU A 341 9.47 -8.18 -1.93
C LEU A 341 10.43 -8.46 -0.76
N LYS A 342 9.92 -8.97 0.37
CA LYS A 342 10.74 -9.27 1.56
C LYS A 342 11.90 -10.21 1.25
N ASP A 343 11.66 -11.27 0.49
CA ASP A 343 12.68 -12.28 0.16
C ASP A 343 13.78 -11.69 -0.71
N SER A 344 13.44 -10.91 -1.74
CA SER A 344 14.42 -10.29 -2.64
C SER A 344 15.29 -9.24 -1.92
N HIS A 345 14.76 -8.62 -0.86
CA HIS A 345 15.50 -7.66 0.00
C HIS A 345 16.13 -8.31 1.23
N ASN A 346 16.01 -9.64 1.41
CA ASN A 346 16.47 -10.37 2.61
C ASN A 346 15.91 -9.78 3.91
N ILE A 347 14.60 -9.50 3.93
CA ILE A 347 13.88 -8.94 5.07
C ILE A 347 13.23 -10.09 5.85
N SER A 348 13.73 -10.37 7.05
CA SER A 348 13.11 -11.35 7.96
C SER A 348 12.05 -10.72 8.86
N SER A 349 12.23 -9.45 9.22
CA SER A 349 11.25 -8.60 9.89
C SER A 349 11.57 -7.14 9.63
N PHE A 350 10.56 -6.29 9.59
CA PHE A 350 10.76 -4.86 9.36
C PHE A 350 11.41 -4.16 10.54
N ASP A 351 11.19 -4.58 11.78
CA ASP A 351 11.93 -4.00 12.93
C ASP A 351 13.45 -4.18 12.77
N SER A 352 13.89 -5.39 12.41
CA SER A 352 15.30 -5.67 12.15
C SER A 352 15.83 -4.91 10.93
N TYR A 353 15.03 -4.82 9.88
CA TYR A 353 15.40 -4.12 8.64
C TYR A 353 15.56 -2.62 8.83
N LEU A 354 14.59 -1.96 9.46
CA LEU A 354 14.61 -0.53 9.76
C LEU A 354 15.71 -0.18 10.76
N THR A 355 15.95 -1.03 11.76
CA THR A 355 17.07 -0.88 12.69
C THR A 355 18.41 -0.90 11.96
N ARG A 356 18.63 -1.88 11.09
CA ARG A 356 19.88 -2.03 10.30
C ARG A 356 20.11 -0.86 9.35
N ASN A 357 19.05 -0.25 8.82
CA ASN A 357 19.12 0.90 7.92
C ASN A 357 19.12 2.25 8.67
N GLY A 358 19.15 2.24 10.01
CA GLY A 358 19.22 3.46 10.83
C GLY A 358 17.92 4.25 10.94
N LEU A 359 16.79 3.70 10.44
CA LEU A 359 15.50 4.41 10.41
C LEU A 359 14.73 4.34 11.73
N LYS A 360 14.94 3.30 12.54
CA LYS A 360 14.24 3.14 13.83
C LYS A 360 14.36 4.39 14.73
N ALA A 361 15.55 4.95 14.85
CA ALA A 361 15.77 6.13 15.67
C ALA A 361 15.08 7.39 15.13
N GLU A 362 14.90 7.48 13.81
CA GLU A 362 14.19 8.59 13.17
C GLU A 362 12.68 8.51 13.49
N TYR A 363 12.07 7.32 13.36
CA TYR A 363 10.67 7.11 13.72
C TYR A 363 10.40 7.33 15.20
N LEU A 364 11.27 6.81 16.08
CA LEU A 364 11.12 6.94 17.54
C LEU A 364 11.46 8.34 18.08
N SER A 365 11.95 9.26 17.23
CA SER A 365 12.28 10.62 17.66
C SER A 365 11.05 11.45 18.06
N GLY A 366 9.87 11.08 17.57
CA GLY A 366 8.66 11.89 17.69
C GLY A 366 8.65 13.17 16.84
N ASP A 367 9.78 13.54 16.21
CA ASP A 367 9.86 14.69 15.30
C ASP A 367 9.19 14.36 13.97
N VAL A 368 8.10 15.05 13.64
CA VAL A 368 7.28 14.77 12.45
C VAL A 368 8.08 14.89 11.16
N PHE A 369 8.97 15.88 11.05
CA PHE A 369 9.78 16.04 9.84
C PHE A 369 10.80 14.89 9.68
N ARG A 370 11.39 14.41 10.78
CA ARG A 370 12.30 13.25 10.73
C ARG A 370 11.56 11.97 10.37
N ILE A 371 10.34 11.77 10.89
CA ILE A 371 9.47 10.64 10.52
C ILE A 371 9.17 10.68 9.01
N GLU A 372 8.77 11.82 8.48
CA GLU A 372 8.48 11.96 7.03
C GLU A 372 9.72 11.75 6.15
N LYS A 373 10.88 12.21 6.59
CA LYS A 373 12.16 11.92 5.93
C LYS A 373 12.49 10.42 5.97
N ALA A 374 12.19 9.74 7.07
CA ALA A 374 12.37 8.30 7.17
C ALA A 374 11.43 7.53 6.22
N ASN A 375 10.16 7.96 6.10
CA ASN A 375 9.22 7.42 5.11
C ASN A 375 9.77 7.54 3.68
N GLN A 376 10.27 8.73 3.30
CA GLN A 376 10.88 8.95 1.99
C GLN A 376 12.12 8.07 1.78
N GLN A 377 13.01 7.99 2.77
CA GLN A 377 14.23 7.18 2.70
C GLN A 377 13.88 5.69 2.59
N LEU A 378 12.87 5.22 3.29
CA LEU A 378 12.39 3.85 3.23
C LEU A 378 12.02 3.47 1.79
N VAL A 379 11.16 4.25 1.14
CA VAL A 379 10.65 3.92 -0.20
C VAL A 379 11.67 4.19 -1.31
N ARG A 380 12.49 5.25 -1.24
CA ARG A 380 13.40 5.64 -2.32
C ARG A 380 14.81 5.06 -2.21
N THR A 381 15.22 4.66 -1.01
CA THR A 381 16.58 4.17 -0.76
C THR A 381 16.60 2.71 -0.32
N CYS A 382 15.74 2.35 0.64
CA CYS A 382 15.75 1.00 1.19
C CYS A 382 15.02 0.01 0.30
N PHE A 383 13.82 0.34 -0.17
CA PHE A 383 13.09 -0.49 -1.14
C PHE A 383 13.66 -0.35 -2.54
N ALA A 384 13.88 0.89 -2.97
CA ALA A 384 14.43 1.20 -4.30
C ALA A 384 13.65 0.53 -5.46
N ASP A 385 12.44 0.10 -5.23
CA ASP A 385 11.54 -0.41 -6.25
C ASP A 385 10.68 0.72 -6.85
N PHE A 386 10.15 0.52 -8.07
CA PHE A 386 9.39 1.56 -8.77
C PHE A 386 7.90 1.58 -8.43
N HIS A 387 7.41 0.61 -7.68
CA HIS A 387 6.05 0.62 -7.15
C HIS A 387 5.94 1.40 -5.83
N SER A 388 7.02 1.48 -5.04
CA SER A 388 6.99 2.14 -3.74
C SER A 388 7.25 3.64 -3.82
N GLY A 389 6.48 4.42 -3.06
CA GLY A 389 6.58 5.87 -3.01
C GLY A 389 5.79 6.50 -1.89
N LEU A 390 6.27 7.62 -1.35
CA LEU A 390 5.50 8.47 -0.45
C LEU A 390 4.48 9.25 -1.28
N ARG A 391 3.20 9.07 -1.01
CA ARG A 391 2.09 9.68 -1.76
C ARG A 391 1.55 10.94 -1.09
N VAL A 392 1.37 10.85 0.22
CA VAL A 392 0.83 11.95 1.02
C VAL A 392 1.63 12.01 2.32
N THR A 393 2.09 13.19 2.68
CA THR A 393 2.77 13.45 3.95
C THR A 393 1.76 13.57 5.09
N SER A 394 2.22 13.42 6.32
CA SER A 394 1.40 13.59 7.52
C SER A 394 0.70 14.96 7.54
N PRO A 395 -0.56 15.04 7.98
CA PRO A 395 -1.27 16.30 8.20
C PRO A 395 -0.63 17.15 9.31
N TYR A 396 0.18 16.54 10.17
CA TYR A 396 0.92 17.25 11.21
C TYR A 396 2.17 17.96 10.69
N LEU A 397 2.65 17.64 9.48
CA LEU A 397 3.83 18.29 8.92
C LEU A 397 3.56 19.77 8.64
N SER A 398 4.41 20.63 9.20
CA SER A 398 4.32 22.07 8.94
C SER A 398 4.46 22.39 7.45
N PRO A 399 3.58 23.26 6.87
CA PRO A 399 3.58 23.58 5.43
C PRO A 399 4.87 24.24 4.91
N ASP A 400 5.68 24.82 5.79
CA ASP A 400 6.99 25.38 5.45
C ASP A 400 8.10 24.31 5.40
N LYS A 401 7.86 23.13 5.97
CA LYS A 401 8.74 21.97 5.90
C LYS A 401 8.34 21.10 4.71
N ASN A 402 9.14 21.11 3.66
CA ASN A 402 8.86 20.33 2.47
C ASN A 402 9.75 19.07 2.46
N ILE A 403 9.14 17.90 2.29
CA ILE A 403 9.83 16.66 1.98
C ILE A 403 10.13 16.70 0.48
N ASN A 404 11.14 17.50 0.11
CA ASN A 404 11.57 17.61 -1.28
C ASN A 404 12.11 16.27 -1.75
N GLU A 405 11.58 15.77 -2.84
CA GLU A 405 12.21 14.69 -3.59
C GLU A 405 13.53 15.22 -4.21
N ASN A 406 14.62 15.00 -3.50
CA ASN A 406 15.94 15.27 -4.04
C ASN A 406 16.52 13.97 -4.62
N PRO A 407 16.57 13.80 -5.93
CA PRO A 407 17.05 12.57 -6.54
C PRO A 407 18.50 12.21 -6.13
N SER A 408 19.29 13.17 -5.65
CA SER A 408 20.65 12.89 -5.18
C SER A 408 20.70 12.12 -3.85
N GLU A 409 19.56 12.06 -3.13
CA GLU A 409 19.42 11.33 -1.87
C GLU A 409 18.85 9.92 -2.07
N TYR A 410 18.47 9.57 -3.31
CA TYR A 410 17.93 8.25 -3.62
C TYR A 410 19.01 7.16 -3.61
N GLY A 411 18.59 5.92 -3.39
CA GLY A 411 19.47 4.76 -3.48
C GLY A 411 20.09 4.65 -4.89
N LYS A 412 21.36 4.21 -4.91
CA LYS A 412 22.11 4.08 -6.17
C LYS A 412 21.37 3.21 -7.20
N ASP A 413 20.80 2.10 -6.74
CA ASP A 413 20.11 1.15 -7.61
C ASP A 413 18.87 1.77 -8.25
N PHE A 414 18.11 2.59 -7.50
CA PHE A 414 16.98 3.36 -8.02
C PHE A 414 17.43 4.37 -9.10
N ILE A 415 18.49 5.12 -8.83
CA ILE A 415 19.05 6.11 -9.78
C ILE A 415 19.56 5.43 -11.05
N ASP A 416 20.31 4.34 -10.92
CA ASP A 416 20.89 3.62 -12.06
C ASP A 416 19.77 3.04 -12.94
N ARG A 417 18.70 2.56 -12.34
CA ARG A 417 17.53 2.06 -13.06
C ARG A 417 16.79 3.18 -13.79
N MET A 418 16.55 4.32 -13.15
CA MET A 418 15.94 5.49 -13.80
C MET A 418 16.76 5.96 -15.01
N LYS A 419 18.08 6.00 -14.89
CA LYS A 419 18.96 6.36 -16.01
C LYS A 419 18.82 5.41 -17.20
N LYS A 420 18.82 4.10 -16.97
CA LYS A 420 18.63 3.09 -18.01
C LYS A 420 17.28 3.27 -18.74
N MET A 421 16.19 3.55 -18.00
CA MET A 421 14.89 3.82 -18.61
C MET A 421 14.92 5.07 -19.50
N GLN A 422 15.59 6.14 -19.06
CA GLN A 422 15.78 7.36 -19.86
C GLN A 422 16.63 7.09 -21.11
N GLU A 423 17.69 6.30 -21.01
CA GLU A 423 18.56 5.92 -22.12
C GLU A 423 17.79 5.16 -23.21
N VAL A 424 16.95 4.19 -22.84
CA VAL A 424 16.09 3.44 -23.78
C VAL A 424 15.17 4.38 -24.55
N LYS A 425 14.45 5.25 -23.81
CA LYS A 425 13.53 6.21 -24.40
C LYS A 425 14.24 7.22 -25.32
N ALA A 426 15.40 7.72 -24.90
CA ALA A 426 16.20 8.62 -25.72
C ALA A 426 16.69 7.95 -27.02
N ALA A 427 17.19 6.72 -26.93
CA ALA A 427 17.64 5.96 -28.08
C ALA A 427 16.51 5.65 -29.08
N ARG A 428 15.31 5.34 -28.59
CA ARG A 428 14.12 5.15 -29.44
C ARG A 428 13.75 6.44 -30.16
N ASN A 429 13.66 7.54 -29.42
CA ASN A 429 13.30 8.84 -29.99
C ASN A 429 14.33 9.33 -31.03
N GLU A 430 15.63 9.07 -30.82
CA GLU A 430 16.68 9.38 -31.79
C GLU A 430 16.49 8.59 -33.12
N LYS A 431 16.09 7.31 -33.02
CA LYS A 431 15.98 6.42 -34.20
C LYS A 431 14.67 6.52 -34.92
N LEU A 432 13.56 6.62 -34.22
CA LEU A 432 12.21 6.56 -34.76
C LEU A 432 11.52 7.92 -34.86
N GLY A 433 12.03 8.93 -34.12
CA GLY A 433 11.34 10.22 -33.98
C GLY A 433 9.98 10.06 -33.32
N GLN A 434 8.92 10.48 -34.02
CA GLN A 434 7.54 10.20 -33.56
C GLN A 434 7.19 8.76 -33.91
N VAL A 435 6.87 7.96 -32.92
CA VAL A 435 6.52 6.55 -33.06
C VAL A 435 5.05 6.42 -33.41
N ALA A 436 4.74 5.74 -34.49
CA ALA A 436 3.36 5.38 -34.81
C ALA A 436 2.90 4.21 -33.94
N PRO A 437 1.70 4.27 -33.33
CA PRO A 437 1.17 3.15 -32.57
C PRO A 437 0.94 1.88 -33.37
N TYR A 438 0.62 2.04 -34.67
CA TYR A 438 0.51 0.96 -35.66
C TYR A 438 1.25 1.36 -36.92
N GLU A 439 2.13 0.51 -37.39
CA GLU A 439 2.82 0.69 -38.69
C GLU A 439 3.14 -0.66 -39.35
N ARG A 440 3.16 -0.69 -40.69
CA ARG A 440 3.59 -1.85 -41.44
C ARG A 440 4.91 -1.59 -42.18
N ILE A 441 5.87 -2.48 -42.02
CA ILE A 441 7.15 -2.48 -42.73
C ILE A 441 7.35 -3.89 -43.31
N GLY A 442 7.39 -4.00 -44.62
CA GLY A 442 7.55 -5.30 -45.32
C GLY A 442 6.43 -6.29 -44.97
N ASP A 443 6.81 -7.45 -44.47
CA ASP A 443 5.89 -8.53 -44.05
C ASP A 443 5.48 -8.40 -42.56
N THR A 444 5.91 -7.33 -41.88
CA THR A 444 5.77 -7.17 -40.42
C THR A 444 4.91 -5.96 -40.06
N VAL A 445 3.94 -6.15 -39.18
CA VAL A 445 3.19 -5.10 -38.50
C VAL A 445 3.81 -4.85 -37.13
N PHE A 446 4.03 -3.59 -36.79
CA PHE A 446 4.50 -3.13 -35.47
C PHE A 446 3.35 -2.47 -34.69
N ILE A 447 3.12 -2.92 -33.47
CA ILE A 447 2.20 -2.32 -32.52
C ILE A 447 3.05 -1.77 -31.36
N THR A 448 3.04 -0.45 -31.15
CA THR A 448 3.94 0.21 -30.17
C THR A 448 3.16 1.07 -29.20
N PHE A 449 3.35 0.85 -27.90
CA PHE A 449 2.72 1.66 -26.83
C PHE A 449 3.55 1.66 -25.54
N ASP A 450 3.49 2.77 -24.80
CA ASP A 450 4.36 3.04 -23.63
C ASP A 450 3.67 2.81 -22.28
N SER A 451 2.35 2.61 -22.27
CA SER A 451 1.58 2.36 -21.07
C SER A 451 0.30 1.59 -21.41
N PHE A 452 -0.15 0.78 -20.47
CA PHE A 452 -1.47 0.19 -20.52
C PHE A 452 -2.50 1.20 -20.03
N VAL A 453 -3.28 1.77 -20.95
CA VAL A 453 -4.32 2.77 -20.69
C VAL A 453 -5.66 2.19 -21.07
N MET A 454 -6.68 2.45 -20.26
CA MET A 454 -8.05 1.98 -20.53
C MET A 454 -9.04 3.05 -20.12
N LYS A 455 -9.91 3.43 -21.04
CA LYS A 455 -11.09 4.25 -20.78
C LYS A 455 -12.16 3.46 -20.04
N PRO A 456 -13.15 4.13 -19.41
CA PRO A 456 -14.33 3.46 -18.91
C PRO A 456 -14.97 2.58 -20.00
N VAL A 457 -15.35 1.34 -19.64
CA VAL A 457 -15.86 0.36 -20.61
C VAL A 457 -17.06 0.89 -21.41
N VAL A 458 -17.93 1.68 -20.77
CA VAL A 458 -19.09 2.30 -21.43
C VAL A 458 -18.67 3.21 -22.60
N ASP A 459 -17.55 3.88 -22.49
CA ASP A 459 -17.05 4.79 -23.53
C ASP A 459 -16.47 4.03 -24.73
N LEU A 460 -15.94 2.79 -24.52
CA LEU A 460 -15.40 1.94 -25.57
C LEU A 460 -16.47 1.50 -26.59
N TYR A 461 -17.73 1.40 -26.20
CA TYR A 461 -18.86 1.07 -27.09
C TYR A 461 -19.50 2.27 -27.78
N CYS A 462 -19.11 3.49 -27.39
CA CYS A 462 -19.57 4.73 -27.99
C CYS A 462 -18.66 5.23 -29.13
N ILE A 463 -17.62 4.46 -29.49
CA ILE A 463 -16.60 4.86 -30.47
C ILE A 463 -17.18 4.85 -31.88
N ASP A 464 -16.96 5.94 -32.63
CA ASP A 464 -17.00 5.89 -34.07
C ASP A 464 -15.73 5.14 -34.55
N ARG A 465 -15.89 3.93 -35.06
CA ARG A 465 -14.77 3.06 -35.49
C ARG A 465 -13.90 3.65 -36.61
N THR A 466 -14.25 4.80 -37.10
CA THR A 466 -13.40 5.58 -38.03
C THR A 466 -12.40 6.47 -37.30
N GLU A 467 -12.53 6.63 -35.96
CA GLU A 467 -11.74 7.54 -35.14
C GLU A 467 -11.26 6.87 -33.84
N TYR A 468 -10.55 5.74 -33.93
CA TYR A 468 -9.96 5.10 -32.75
C TYR A 468 -8.93 6.02 -32.06
N ASP A 469 -8.99 6.09 -30.73
CA ASP A 469 -7.95 6.69 -29.91
C ASP A 469 -6.81 5.68 -29.66
N LEU A 470 -5.80 5.72 -30.50
CA LEU A 470 -4.68 4.79 -30.41
C LEU A 470 -3.76 5.01 -29.17
N THR A 471 -4.11 5.94 -28.27
CA THR A 471 -3.47 6.08 -26.96
C THR A 471 -4.13 5.20 -25.90
N ASP A 472 -5.37 4.76 -26.14
CA ASP A 472 -6.05 3.74 -25.34
C ASP A 472 -5.64 2.35 -25.82
N THR A 473 -5.29 1.45 -24.89
CA THR A 473 -4.77 0.12 -25.25
C THR A 473 -5.84 -0.77 -25.87
N VAL A 474 -7.09 -0.69 -25.38
CA VAL A 474 -8.20 -1.49 -25.91
C VAL A 474 -8.51 -1.07 -27.33
N GLU A 475 -8.63 0.23 -27.59
CA GLU A 475 -8.88 0.75 -28.93
C GLU A 475 -7.71 0.48 -29.89
N LEU A 476 -6.46 0.57 -29.42
CA LEU A 476 -5.28 0.25 -30.22
C LEU A 476 -5.29 -1.21 -30.69
N PHE A 477 -5.58 -2.16 -29.79
CA PHE A 477 -5.61 -3.57 -30.16
C PHE A 477 -6.84 -3.91 -31.01
N ALA A 478 -8.03 -3.37 -30.74
CA ALA A 478 -9.21 -3.53 -31.59
C ALA A 478 -8.95 -2.99 -33.00
N TYR A 479 -8.36 -1.79 -33.15
CA TYR A 479 -7.91 -1.23 -34.41
C TYR A 479 -6.90 -2.13 -35.13
N SER A 480 -5.92 -2.63 -34.39
CA SER A 480 -4.85 -3.46 -34.96
C SER A 480 -5.41 -4.79 -35.50
N LEU A 481 -6.34 -5.41 -34.78
CA LEU A 481 -7.01 -6.63 -35.23
C LEU A 481 -7.87 -6.39 -36.47
N ASP A 482 -8.62 -5.28 -36.53
CA ASP A 482 -9.38 -4.92 -37.74
C ASP A 482 -8.46 -4.73 -38.96
N LYS A 483 -7.35 -4.00 -38.80
CA LYS A 483 -6.35 -3.83 -39.86
C LYS A 483 -5.74 -5.14 -40.32
N LEU A 484 -5.34 -6.01 -39.40
CA LEU A 484 -4.76 -7.33 -39.70
C LEU A 484 -5.74 -8.29 -40.39
N GLN A 485 -7.04 -8.12 -40.18
CA GLN A 485 -8.07 -8.92 -40.83
C GLN A 485 -8.41 -8.39 -42.24
N ASN A 486 -8.47 -7.07 -42.40
CA ASN A 486 -9.06 -6.46 -43.61
C ASN A 486 -8.01 -5.85 -44.57
N GLU A 487 -7.05 -5.06 -44.04
CA GLU A 487 -6.12 -4.30 -44.90
C GLU A 487 -4.73 -4.95 -44.98
N ASP A 488 -4.20 -5.45 -43.88
CA ASP A 488 -2.87 -6.04 -43.74
C ASP A 488 -2.93 -7.57 -43.57
N SER A 489 -3.95 -8.21 -44.15
CA SER A 489 -4.21 -9.65 -44.02
C SER A 489 -3.06 -10.53 -44.55
N ASP A 490 -2.26 -10.01 -45.47
CA ASP A 490 -1.09 -10.67 -46.03
C ASP A 490 0.20 -10.49 -45.22
N ALA A 491 0.19 -9.63 -44.18
CA ALA A 491 1.29 -9.53 -43.20
C ALA A 491 1.50 -10.88 -42.50
N LYS A 492 2.75 -11.29 -42.34
CA LYS A 492 3.09 -12.59 -41.76
C LYS A 492 3.42 -12.47 -40.28
N ASN A 493 4.04 -11.36 -39.87
CA ASN A 493 4.61 -11.16 -38.55
C ASN A 493 3.94 -9.97 -37.86
N VAL A 494 3.75 -10.10 -36.55
CA VAL A 494 3.37 -9.01 -35.68
C VAL A 494 4.44 -8.85 -34.59
N VAL A 495 4.98 -7.66 -34.48
CA VAL A 495 5.97 -7.27 -33.46
C VAL A 495 5.31 -6.27 -32.51
N ILE A 496 5.20 -6.64 -31.27
CA ILE A 496 4.63 -5.78 -30.22
C ILE A 496 5.79 -5.14 -29.45
N ASP A 497 5.94 -3.82 -29.57
CA ASP A 497 7.05 -3.08 -28.96
C ASP A 497 6.61 -2.46 -27.63
N VAL A 498 6.97 -3.14 -26.54
CA VAL A 498 6.78 -2.67 -25.16
C VAL A 498 8.10 -2.22 -24.51
N SER A 499 9.12 -1.94 -25.31
CA SER A 499 10.46 -1.60 -24.82
C SER A 499 10.53 -0.34 -23.95
N CYS A 500 9.56 0.55 -24.06
CA CYS A 500 9.42 1.74 -23.20
C CYS A 500 8.14 1.71 -22.34
N ASN A 501 7.47 0.55 -22.23
CA ASN A 501 6.21 0.43 -21.51
C ASN A 501 6.46 0.23 -20.02
N THR A 502 6.09 1.22 -19.21
CA THR A 502 6.30 1.20 -17.76
C THR A 502 5.17 0.54 -16.97
N GLY A 503 4.22 -0.08 -17.66
CA GLY A 503 3.05 -0.72 -17.03
C GLY A 503 1.78 0.08 -17.21
N GLY A 504 0.89 0.01 -16.25
CA GLY A 504 -0.40 0.70 -16.26
C GLY A 504 -1.55 -0.19 -15.85
N HIS A 505 -2.71 -0.02 -16.48
CA HIS A 505 -3.96 -0.67 -16.12
C HIS A 505 -3.92 -2.17 -16.39
N ALA A 506 -4.14 -2.96 -15.35
CA ALA A 506 -4.06 -4.42 -15.41
C ALA A 506 -5.12 -5.03 -16.33
N SER A 507 -6.32 -4.45 -16.36
CA SER A 507 -7.40 -4.89 -17.24
C SER A 507 -7.08 -4.64 -18.72
N ALA A 508 -6.42 -3.52 -19.04
CA ALA A 508 -5.93 -3.26 -20.39
C ALA A 508 -4.86 -4.29 -20.81
N CYS A 509 -4.02 -4.72 -19.85
CA CYS A 509 -3.04 -5.78 -20.08
C CYS A 509 -3.74 -7.13 -20.35
N ALA A 510 -4.79 -7.46 -19.59
CA ALA A 510 -5.57 -8.67 -19.84
C ALA A 510 -6.24 -8.65 -21.22
N PHE A 511 -6.88 -7.54 -21.60
CA PHE A 511 -7.44 -7.39 -22.95
C PHE A 511 -6.36 -7.60 -24.06
N ALA A 512 -5.20 -6.96 -23.89
CA ALA A 512 -4.10 -7.11 -24.86
C ALA A 512 -3.56 -8.55 -24.91
N LEU A 513 -3.54 -9.29 -23.80
CA LEU A 513 -3.16 -10.70 -23.79
C LEU A 513 -4.15 -11.57 -24.55
N ASP A 514 -5.45 -11.33 -24.40
CA ASP A 514 -6.48 -12.01 -25.19
C ASP A 514 -6.36 -11.67 -26.67
N ALA A 515 -6.22 -10.38 -27.01
CA ALA A 515 -6.03 -9.93 -28.38
C ALA A 515 -4.80 -10.57 -29.08
N VAL A 516 -3.79 -10.96 -28.29
CA VAL A 516 -2.59 -11.64 -28.85
C VAL A 516 -2.74 -13.15 -28.88
N LEU A 517 -3.20 -13.77 -27.78
CA LEU A 517 -3.14 -15.22 -27.54
C LEU A 517 -4.49 -15.95 -27.74
N GLY A 518 -5.61 -15.24 -27.76
CA GLY A 518 -6.98 -15.79 -27.78
C GLY A 518 -7.51 -16.16 -26.39
N GLU A 519 -6.78 -15.83 -25.34
CA GLU A 519 -7.22 -15.90 -23.94
C GLU A 519 -6.30 -15.08 -23.04
N ALA A 520 -6.85 -14.38 -22.09
CA ALA A 520 -6.09 -13.72 -21.03
C ALA A 520 -6.00 -14.62 -19.79
N SER A 521 -4.78 -15.05 -19.46
CA SER A 521 -4.51 -15.87 -18.29
C SER A 521 -3.82 -15.00 -17.23
N ILE A 522 -4.52 -14.69 -16.15
CA ILE A 522 -4.00 -13.90 -15.04
C ILE A 522 -3.92 -14.77 -13.79
N ALA A 523 -2.76 -14.79 -13.17
CA ALA A 523 -2.55 -15.49 -11.91
C ALA A 523 -1.87 -14.60 -10.89
N THR A 524 -2.27 -14.75 -9.61
CA THR A 524 -1.64 -14.09 -8.47
C THR A 524 -1.27 -15.08 -7.38
N VAL A 525 -0.30 -14.68 -6.56
CA VAL A 525 0.09 -15.39 -5.34
C VAL A 525 0.31 -14.36 -4.24
N ASN A 526 -0.29 -14.56 -3.07
CA ASN A 526 0.06 -13.78 -1.90
C ASN A 526 1.37 -14.32 -1.29
N ALA A 527 2.40 -13.49 -1.24
CA ALA A 527 3.73 -13.85 -0.78
C ALA A 527 3.79 -14.27 0.71
N ASN A 528 2.79 -13.88 1.52
CA ASN A 528 2.78 -14.14 2.95
C ASN A 528 1.89 -15.33 3.36
N THR A 529 0.80 -15.56 2.62
CA THR A 529 -0.17 -16.63 2.93
C THR A 529 -0.08 -17.81 1.98
N ASN A 530 0.66 -17.70 0.87
CA ASN A 530 0.70 -18.66 -0.23
C ASN A 530 -0.66 -18.88 -0.94
N ALA A 531 -1.70 -18.11 -0.59
CA ALA A 531 -2.93 -18.13 -1.35
C ALA A 531 -2.65 -17.77 -2.81
N SER A 532 -3.26 -18.48 -3.74
CA SER A 532 -3.09 -18.19 -5.16
C SER A 532 -4.40 -18.30 -5.92
N ARG A 533 -4.51 -17.53 -6.98
CA ARG A 533 -5.65 -17.52 -7.89
C ARG A 533 -5.20 -17.54 -9.32
N HIS A 534 -5.93 -18.24 -10.15
CA HIS A 534 -5.72 -18.27 -11.59
C HIS A 534 -7.06 -18.12 -12.31
N THR A 535 -7.18 -17.09 -13.14
CA THR A 535 -8.39 -16.79 -13.91
C THR A 535 -8.04 -16.73 -15.39
N ILE A 536 -8.86 -17.33 -16.24
CA ILE A 536 -8.81 -17.20 -17.70
C ILE A 536 -10.03 -16.39 -18.15
N MET A 537 -9.78 -15.38 -18.98
CA MET A 537 -10.78 -14.44 -19.48
C MET A 537 -10.71 -14.34 -20.99
N ASN A 538 -11.88 -14.11 -21.62
CA ASN A 538 -12.01 -13.72 -23.02
C ASN A 538 -12.76 -12.40 -23.11
N PHE A 539 -12.43 -11.60 -24.09
CA PHE A 539 -12.97 -10.25 -24.28
C PHE A 539 -13.67 -10.11 -25.62
N ASP A 540 -14.59 -9.18 -25.70
CA ASP A 540 -15.13 -8.66 -26.97
C ASP A 540 -14.04 -7.86 -27.69
N LEU A 541 -13.23 -8.55 -28.48
CA LEU A 541 -12.03 -7.99 -29.11
C LEU A 541 -12.36 -7.03 -30.26
N ASN A 542 -13.51 -7.22 -30.90
CA ASN A 542 -13.97 -6.39 -31.99
C ASN A 542 -14.92 -5.27 -31.54
N LEU A 543 -15.24 -5.20 -30.23
CA LEU A 543 -16.11 -4.22 -29.56
C LEU A 543 -17.53 -4.14 -30.18
N ASP A 544 -18.09 -5.26 -30.65
CA ASP A 544 -19.44 -5.30 -31.23
C ASP A 544 -20.56 -5.60 -30.22
N GLY A 545 -20.19 -5.81 -28.96
CA GLY A 545 -21.09 -6.13 -27.85
C GLY A 545 -21.36 -7.62 -27.68
N LYS A 546 -20.54 -8.48 -28.27
CA LYS A 546 -20.63 -9.93 -28.15
C LYS A 546 -19.24 -10.53 -28.05
N ILE A 547 -19.16 -11.65 -27.35
CA ILE A 547 -17.97 -12.50 -27.35
C ILE A 547 -18.31 -13.73 -28.18
N ASP A 548 -17.76 -13.81 -29.40
CA ASP A 548 -18.07 -14.90 -30.34
C ASP A 548 -16.87 -15.23 -31.28
N GLU A 549 -17.11 -16.03 -32.32
CA GLU A 549 -16.07 -16.47 -33.26
C GLU A 549 -15.45 -15.37 -34.11
N ASN A 550 -16.00 -14.15 -34.06
CA ASN A 550 -15.45 -12.98 -34.76
C ASN A 550 -14.34 -12.30 -33.93
N ASP A 551 -14.23 -12.59 -32.62
CA ASP A 551 -13.19 -12.09 -31.74
C ASP A 551 -11.87 -12.85 -31.96
N LYS A 552 -11.24 -12.66 -33.10
CA LYS A 552 -10.02 -13.38 -33.49
C LYS A 552 -8.78 -12.66 -33.01
N SER A 553 -8.00 -13.34 -32.19
CA SER A 553 -6.67 -12.90 -31.73
C SER A 553 -5.63 -12.92 -32.89
N ILE A 554 -4.51 -12.23 -32.69
CA ILE A 554 -3.35 -12.24 -33.55
C ILE A 554 -2.89 -13.67 -33.87
N LYS A 555 -2.88 -14.54 -32.87
CA LYS A 555 -2.55 -15.96 -32.97
C LYS A 555 -3.53 -16.71 -33.89
N GLU A 556 -4.83 -16.50 -33.71
CA GLU A 556 -5.89 -17.15 -34.51
C GLU A 556 -5.94 -16.63 -35.95
N LEU A 557 -5.44 -15.41 -36.19
CA LEU A 557 -5.19 -14.90 -37.52
C LEU A 557 -3.96 -15.53 -38.17
N GLY A 558 -3.27 -16.47 -37.51
CA GLY A 558 -2.13 -17.20 -38.03
C GLY A 558 -0.86 -16.37 -38.16
N LYS A 559 -0.72 -15.28 -37.42
CA LYS A 559 0.47 -14.43 -37.47
C LYS A 559 1.56 -14.93 -36.50
N ASN A 560 2.82 -14.78 -36.92
CA ASN A 560 3.96 -14.98 -36.03
C ASN A 560 4.07 -13.83 -35.04
N ILE A 561 4.28 -14.13 -33.76
CA ILE A 561 4.28 -13.18 -32.70
C ILE A 561 5.71 -12.93 -32.20
N SER A 562 6.12 -11.68 -32.14
CA SER A 562 7.37 -11.26 -31.45
C SER A 562 7.10 -10.08 -30.53
N VAL A 563 7.87 -9.99 -29.45
CA VAL A 563 7.77 -8.88 -28.49
C VAL A 563 9.14 -8.26 -28.26
N ILE A 564 9.22 -6.93 -28.37
CA ILE A 564 10.45 -6.18 -28.04
C ILE A 564 10.34 -5.69 -26.59
N THR A 565 11.31 -6.07 -25.77
CA THR A 565 11.41 -5.67 -24.34
C THR A 565 12.69 -4.94 -24.04
N SER A 566 12.69 -4.19 -22.94
CA SER A 566 13.86 -3.64 -22.31
C SER A 566 13.68 -3.58 -20.80
N ASN A 567 14.67 -3.07 -20.07
CA ASN A 567 14.55 -2.82 -18.63
C ASN A 567 13.50 -1.75 -18.26
N SER A 568 12.94 -1.04 -19.23
CA SER A 568 11.77 -0.16 -19.05
C SER A 568 10.44 -0.90 -19.16
N SER A 569 10.42 -2.14 -19.65
CA SER A 569 9.23 -2.99 -19.68
C SER A 569 8.94 -3.47 -18.25
N PHE A 570 8.15 -2.70 -17.49
CA PHE A 570 7.96 -2.85 -16.06
C PHE A 570 6.49 -3.05 -15.68
N SER A 571 6.19 -3.69 -14.55
CA SER A 571 4.82 -3.91 -14.08
C SER A 571 3.98 -4.65 -15.14
N CYS A 572 2.83 -4.15 -15.58
CA CYS A 572 2.08 -4.74 -16.71
C CYS A 572 2.91 -4.83 -18.00
N GLY A 573 3.86 -3.90 -18.24
CA GLY A 573 4.83 -3.97 -19.32
C GLY A 573 5.80 -5.16 -19.23
N ASN A 574 5.95 -5.74 -18.04
CA ASN A 574 6.67 -6.99 -17.79
C ASN A 574 5.73 -8.21 -17.77
N LEU A 575 4.55 -8.10 -17.13
CA LEU A 575 3.55 -9.17 -17.10
C LEU A 575 3.18 -9.65 -18.50
N PHE A 576 2.97 -8.72 -19.41
CA PHE A 576 2.55 -8.98 -20.78
C PHE A 576 3.56 -9.89 -21.54
N PRO A 577 4.84 -9.54 -21.72
CA PRO A 577 5.80 -10.40 -22.40
C PRO A 577 6.09 -11.70 -21.62
N CYS A 578 6.07 -11.69 -20.30
CA CYS A 578 6.24 -12.90 -19.49
C CYS A 578 5.13 -13.92 -19.77
N ASN A 579 3.85 -13.47 -19.82
CA ASN A 579 2.73 -14.32 -20.17
C ASN A 579 2.85 -14.88 -21.58
N ILE A 580 3.13 -14.05 -22.58
CA ILE A 580 3.29 -14.48 -23.97
C ILE A 580 4.38 -15.54 -24.07
N LYS A 581 5.57 -15.28 -23.52
CA LYS A 581 6.70 -16.21 -23.55
C LYS A 581 6.39 -17.55 -22.88
N TYR A 582 5.71 -17.50 -21.75
CA TYR A 582 5.45 -18.71 -20.95
C TYR A 582 4.34 -19.58 -21.56
N ARG A 583 3.35 -18.94 -22.17
CA ARG A 583 2.17 -19.62 -22.74
C ARG A 583 2.34 -20.00 -24.20
N GLU A 584 3.02 -19.18 -25.01
CA GLU A 584 3.24 -19.38 -26.44
C GLU A 584 4.71 -19.73 -26.73
N ASN A 585 4.97 -21.00 -26.97
CA ASN A 585 6.34 -21.49 -27.15
C ASN A 585 7.01 -20.96 -28.43
N ASN A 586 6.22 -20.52 -29.42
CA ASN A 586 6.73 -20.01 -30.67
C ASN A 586 6.87 -18.50 -30.72
N ALA A 587 6.46 -17.78 -29.63
CA ALA A 587 6.66 -16.34 -29.57
C ALA A 587 8.15 -16.00 -29.36
N LEU A 588 8.66 -15.02 -30.09
CA LEU A 588 10.06 -14.60 -30.07
C LEU A 588 10.23 -13.32 -29.23
N MET A 589 11.02 -13.41 -28.18
CA MET A 589 11.37 -12.25 -27.35
C MET A 589 12.63 -11.59 -27.90
N LEU A 590 12.55 -10.28 -28.17
CA LEU A 590 13.62 -9.49 -28.75
C LEU A 590 14.05 -8.37 -27.81
N GLY A 591 15.29 -7.97 -27.85
CA GLY A 591 15.76 -6.77 -27.14
C GLY A 591 16.61 -7.05 -25.93
N GLN A 592 16.16 -6.66 -24.75
CA GLN A 592 16.87 -6.82 -23.47
C GLN A 592 15.90 -7.41 -22.43
N THR A 593 16.45 -7.95 -21.35
CA THR A 593 15.64 -8.44 -20.22
C THR A 593 14.67 -7.36 -19.74
N SER A 594 13.41 -7.74 -19.54
CA SER A 594 12.39 -6.83 -19.05
C SER A 594 12.62 -6.42 -17.58
N GLY A 595 11.95 -5.37 -17.15
CA GLY A 595 12.26 -4.67 -15.90
C GLY A 595 11.70 -5.29 -14.61
N GLY A 596 10.94 -6.38 -14.66
CA GLY A 596 10.31 -6.96 -13.47
C GLY A 596 9.10 -6.15 -12.96
N GLY A 597 8.91 -6.13 -11.63
CA GLY A 597 7.78 -5.44 -10.98
C GLY A 597 6.54 -6.31 -10.94
N CYS A 598 6.65 -7.45 -10.29
CA CYS A 598 5.56 -8.44 -10.20
C CYS A 598 4.45 -8.06 -9.22
N CYS A 599 4.74 -7.23 -8.20
CA CYS A 599 3.77 -6.92 -7.16
C CYS A 599 2.66 -6.00 -7.67
N VAL A 600 1.43 -6.28 -7.29
CA VAL A 600 0.33 -5.30 -7.35
C VAL A 600 0.68 -4.16 -6.40
N VAL A 601 0.37 -2.93 -6.76
CA VAL A 601 0.58 -1.80 -5.86
C VAL A 601 -0.45 -1.81 -4.73
N GLY A 602 0.02 -1.62 -3.50
CA GLY A 602 -0.81 -1.44 -2.32
C GLY A 602 -0.64 -0.06 -1.73
N TYR A 603 -1.64 0.42 -1.00
CA TYR A 603 -1.61 1.72 -0.33
C TYR A 603 -1.79 1.52 1.16
N ILE A 604 -0.85 2.01 1.94
CA ILE A 604 -0.87 1.93 3.40
C ILE A 604 -0.89 3.32 4.01
N ALA A 605 -1.54 3.45 5.16
CA ALA A 605 -1.50 4.66 5.97
C ALA A 605 -0.70 4.42 7.24
N THR A 606 0.06 5.41 7.70
CA THR A 606 0.76 5.36 8.97
C THR A 606 -0.10 5.93 10.09
N ALA A 607 0.21 5.63 11.34
CA ALA A 607 -0.51 6.19 12.49
C ALA A 607 -0.35 7.72 12.61
N THR A 608 0.67 8.29 12.02
CA THR A 608 0.86 9.76 11.90
C THR A 608 0.16 10.36 10.68
N GLY A 609 -0.58 9.57 9.90
CA GLY A 609 -1.42 10.04 8.81
C GLY A 609 -0.72 10.19 7.45
N SER A 610 0.48 9.66 7.26
CA SER A 610 1.10 9.62 5.94
C SER A 610 0.56 8.47 5.12
N PHE A 611 0.50 8.63 3.78
CA PHE A 611 0.15 7.54 2.88
C PHE A 611 1.35 7.14 2.02
N MET A 612 1.60 5.85 1.95
CA MET A 612 2.64 5.27 1.11
C MET A 612 2.05 4.25 0.14
N GLN A 613 2.55 4.27 -1.08
CA GLN A 613 2.37 3.17 -2.03
C GLN A 613 3.52 2.19 -1.84
N ILE A 614 3.22 0.90 -1.84
CA ILE A 614 4.22 -0.18 -1.70
C ILE A 614 4.02 -1.27 -2.75
N SER A 615 5.05 -2.05 -3.02
CA SER A 615 4.93 -3.35 -3.69
C SER A 615 4.22 -4.31 -2.76
N SER A 616 2.92 -4.58 -2.99
CA SER A 616 2.10 -5.37 -2.05
C SER A 616 2.47 -6.85 -2.03
N SER A 617 1.97 -7.58 -1.03
CA SER A 617 2.15 -9.03 -0.91
C SER A 617 1.47 -9.82 -2.04
N GLU A 618 0.55 -9.20 -2.78
CA GLU A 618 -0.07 -9.81 -3.95
C GLU A 618 0.85 -9.69 -5.17
N LYS A 619 1.39 -10.82 -5.60
CA LYS A 619 2.33 -10.92 -6.74
C LYS A 619 1.63 -11.46 -7.96
N LEU A 620 1.73 -10.76 -9.08
CA LEU A 620 1.39 -11.28 -10.40
C LEU A 620 2.44 -12.33 -10.80
N VAL A 621 1.95 -13.45 -11.30
CA VAL A 621 2.78 -14.58 -11.74
C VAL A 621 2.27 -15.11 -13.08
N THR A 622 3.08 -15.88 -13.79
CA THR A 622 2.57 -16.66 -14.91
C THR A 622 2.27 -18.08 -14.47
N MET A 623 1.18 -18.65 -14.99
CA MET A 623 0.78 -20.02 -14.66
C MET A 623 0.50 -20.80 -15.94
N LYS A 624 1.05 -22.04 -16.02
CA LYS A 624 0.79 -22.99 -17.10
C LYS A 624 0.73 -24.40 -16.52
N ASN A 625 -0.37 -25.11 -16.76
CA ASN A 625 -0.57 -26.48 -16.27
C ASN A 625 -0.37 -26.64 -14.73
N GLY A 626 -0.78 -25.65 -13.96
CA GLY A 626 -0.63 -25.63 -12.49
C GLY A 626 0.77 -25.26 -11.98
N TYR A 627 1.73 -25.01 -12.86
CA TYR A 627 3.05 -24.54 -12.45
C TYR A 627 3.10 -23.02 -12.47
N ILE A 628 3.53 -22.46 -11.34
CA ILE A 628 3.70 -21.02 -11.13
C ILE A 628 5.14 -20.63 -11.46
N LYS A 629 5.30 -19.52 -12.19
CA LYS A 629 6.58 -18.89 -12.44
C LYS A 629 6.53 -17.44 -11.98
N ASP A 630 7.42 -17.07 -11.06
CA ASP A 630 7.66 -15.69 -10.66
C ASP A 630 8.20 -14.87 -11.86
N ILE A 631 7.73 -13.64 -11.97
CA ILE A 631 8.10 -12.73 -13.07
C ILE A 631 8.88 -11.50 -12.61
N ASP A 632 9.25 -11.41 -11.33
CA ASP A 632 9.94 -10.22 -10.80
C ASP A 632 11.34 -10.01 -11.40
N SER A 633 12.01 -11.08 -11.77
CA SER A 633 13.29 -11.02 -12.49
C SER A 633 13.18 -10.63 -13.97
N GLY A 634 11.95 -10.49 -14.49
CA GLY A 634 11.69 -10.21 -15.89
C GLY A 634 11.78 -11.44 -16.80
N VAL A 635 11.64 -11.20 -18.11
CA VAL A 635 11.83 -12.19 -19.17
C VAL A 635 13.07 -11.85 -19.99
N ASP A 636 13.93 -12.85 -20.17
CA ASP A 636 15.11 -12.71 -21.03
C ASP A 636 14.72 -12.80 -22.51
N PRO A 637 15.36 -12.01 -23.38
CA PRO A 637 15.15 -12.09 -24.81
C PRO A 637 15.76 -13.37 -25.42
N ASP A 638 15.12 -13.91 -26.44
CA ASP A 638 15.71 -14.97 -27.26
C ASP A 638 16.82 -14.40 -28.15
N VAL A 639 16.64 -13.16 -28.62
CA VAL A 639 17.63 -12.43 -29.39
C VAL A 639 17.96 -11.11 -28.69
N PHE A 640 19.16 -11.02 -28.12
CA PHE A 640 19.64 -9.78 -27.54
C PHE A 640 19.90 -8.72 -28.62
N LEU A 641 19.35 -7.51 -28.41
CA LEU A 641 19.53 -6.38 -29.32
C LEU A 641 20.10 -5.16 -28.60
N THR A 642 21.10 -4.55 -29.23
CA THR A 642 21.51 -3.19 -28.87
C THR A 642 20.44 -2.18 -29.30
N TYR A 643 20.38 -1.00 -28.69
CA TYR A 643 19.39 0.03 -29.06
C TYR A 643 19.37 0.36 -30.55
N ASN A 644 20.54 0.40 -31.21
CA ASN A 644 20.62 0.66 -32.64
C ASN A 644 19.92 -0.39 -33.50
N ARG A 645 19.87 -1.65 -33.08
CA ARG A 645 19.18 -2.74 -33.77
C ARG A 645 17.73 -2.85 -33.35
N MET A 646 17.47 -2.67 -32.05
CA MET A 646 16.14 -2.74 -31.43
C MET A 646 15.16 -1.75 -32.11
N PHE A 647 15.61 -0.53 -32.39
CA PHE A 647 14.80 0.52 -32.98
C PHE A 647 15.01 0.70 -34.48
N ASN A 648 15.55 -0.29 -35.17
CA ASN A 648 15.64 -0.33 -36.65
C ASN A 648 14.56 -1.26 -37.18
N ARG A 649 13.44 -0.71 -37.63
CA ARG A 649 12.26 -1.47 -38.10
C ARG A 649 12.59 -2.39 -39.28
N ASP A 650 13.36 -1.93 -40.27
CA ASP A 650 13.80 -2.77 -41.40
C ASP A 650 14.70 -3.94 -40.98
N TYR A 651 15.52 -3.72 -39.94
CA TYR A 651 16.34 -4.82 -39.40
C TYR A 651 15.46 -5.83 -38.66
N ILE A 652 14.49 -5.39 -37.87
CA ILE A 652 13.57 -6.27 -37.16
C ILE A 652 12.71 -7.07 -38.12
N ASP A 653 12.15 -6.43 -39.18
CA ASP A 653 11.37 -7.13 -40.21
C ASP A 653 12.16 -8.30 -40.84
N ARG A 654 13.40 -8.05 -41.27
CA ARG A 654 14.27 -9.10 -41.79
C ARG A 654 14.60 -10.19 -40.77
N LEU A 655 14.84 -9.80 -39.52
CA LEU A 655 15.16 -10.74 -38.44
C LEU A 655 14.01 -11.69 -38.19
N VAL A 656 12.79 -11.16 -37.89
CA VAL A 656 11.63 -11.99 -37.57
C VAL A 656 11.20 -12.85 -38.77
N THR A 657 11.30 -12.31 -39.97
CA THR A 657 11.02 -13.09 -41.20
C THR A 657 11.98 -14.27 -41.35
N ALA A 658 13.26 -14.10 -41.00
CA ALA A 658 14.24 -15.19 -41.06
C ALA A 658 14.06 -16.22 -39.95
N GLU A 659 13.68 -15.81 -38.77
CA GLU A 659 13.50 -16.70 -37.60
C GLU A 659 12.25 -17.61 -37.74
N PHE A 660 11.21 -17.13 -38.41
CA PHE A 660 9.98 -17.90 -38.65
C PHE A 660 9.90 -18.64 -39.99
N THR A 661 10.95 -18.59 -40.82
CA THR A 661 11.04 -19.35 -42.09
C THR A 661 11.74 -20.68 -41.88
#